data_a60d47998b2259638a065d3db84f2d21
#
_entry.id   a60d47998b2259638a065d3db84f2d21
#
_cell.length_a   1.000
_cell.length_b   1.000
_cell.length_c   1.000
_cell.angle_alpha   90.00
_cell.angle_beta   90.00
_cell.angle_gamma   90.00
#
_symmetry.space_group_name_H-M   'P 1'
#
loop_
_entity.id
_entity.type
_entity.pdbx_description
1 polymer ?
#
loop_
_entity_poly.entity_id
_entity_poly.type
_entity_poly.pdbx_seq_one_letter_code
_entity_poly.pdbx_strand_id
1 'polypeptide(L)'
;MPTEEEVRKAEAEYGADAIQELKFPENVRERFGMYIGSKDARGLHHLVYEIVDNAVDEALAGFCTHIEVTIHKDGSITVADNGRGIPTGINHQSGKTAVELVFTVLHAGGKFGNGGYKYSGGLHGVGASVVNALSESLDVTIKREGKVFHQTYSRGFATSDLTKTGTCPIEETGTTITFLPDSQIFETTEFNYGTLKTRLRETAFLTKGLKITLTDERTEPETQKVFHAEGGIREFVTYLNRGNEVLYPEVLYCEGEKDGVLVEVALQHNDSYNENCLGFVNNVITPEGGTHIEGFRRAITKIFNQYARDNKILKDNDEALAGEDIREGMTAIISIKVEEPQFEGQTKQKLGNSEARNAVESVVTEKLTYFLEQNPTVAKIICDKSILSQRARAAARKARDLTRRKTALDSTSLPGKLADCTDKDPKNCEIFLVEGDSAGGSAKSARSRATQAILPLRGKILNVEKAREDRIYDNKEIKAMITAFGTGIHDDFDITKLRYDKIIIMTDADVDGAHIDTLMLTFIYRFMPELIKTGHVYLAMPPLYKVEKNKKVWYAYDDEEQQRILNEIGLDNTVKIQRYKGLGEMDPDQLWETTMDPERRILKRVMIDDEDKSEVDLTFSILMGDKVEPRREFIEENAKFVQNLDI
;
A
#
# COMPACT_ATOMS: atom_id res chain seq x y z
N MET A 1 13.85 10.96 -36.72
CA MET A 1 12.58 11.10 -37.44
C MET A 1 12.51 9.94 -38.42
N PRO A 2 11.37 9.27 -38.57
CA PRO A 2 11.23 8.19 -39.56
C PRO A 2 11.46 8.72 -40.96
N THR A 3 11.98 7.88 -41.84
CA THR A 3 12.21 8.20 -43.26
C THR A 3 10.88 8.32 -44.01
N GLU A 4 10.84 9.00 -45.14
CA GLU A 4 9.62 9.13 -45.96
C GLU A 4 9.04 7.77 -46.39
N GLU A 5 9.89 6.76 -46.56
CA GLU A 5 9.51 5.39 -46.92
C GLU A 5 8.85 4.66 -45.75
N GLU A 6 9.39 4.84 -44.51
CA GLU A 6 8.78 4.33 -43.27
C GLU A 6 7.44 4.98 -42.97
N VAL A 7 7.31 6.31 -43.24
CA VAL A 7 6.03 7.02 -43.09
C VAL A 7 4.99 6.51 -44.09
N ARG A 8 5.33 6.33 -45.36
CA ARG A 8 4.43 5.78 -46.38
C ARG A 8 4.01 4.36 -46.08
N LYS A 9 4.91 3.54 -45.56
CA LYS A 9 4.61 2.15 -45.15
C LYS A 9 3.67 2.13 -43.95
N ALA A 10 3.89 2.98 -42.96
CA ALA A 10 3.03 3.13 -41.81
C ALA A 10 1.63 3.68 -42.19
N GLU A 11 1.57 4.64 -43.13
CA GLU A 11 0.29 5.15 -43.67
C GLU A 11 -0.48 4.08 -44.46
N ALA A 12 0.21 3.21 -45.22
CA ALA A 12 -0.41 2.11 -45.95
C ALA A 12 -0.92 0.99 -45.02
N GLU A 13 -0.25 0.76 -43.89
CA GLU A 13 -0.63 -0.19 -42.83
C GLU A 13 -1.75 0.35 -41.93
N TYR A 14 -1.98 1.69 -41.87
CA TYR A 14 -3.00 2.35 -41.05
C TYR A 14 -4.26 2.64 -41.87
N GLY A 15 -4.90 1.58 -42.32
CA GLY A 15 -6.19 1.66 -43.02
C GLY A 15 -7.39 1.35 -42.12
N ALA A 16 -8.62 1.50 -42.64
CA ALA A 16 -9.84 1.20 -41.87
C ALA A 16 -9.85 -0.23 -41.30
N ASP A 17 -9.28 -1.18 -42.05
CA ASP A 17 -9.18 -2.60 -41.67
C ASP A 17 -8.14 -2.87 -40.55
N ALA A 18 -7.26 -1.90 -40.24
CA ALA A 18 -6.33 -1.97 -39.12
C ALA A 18 -7.01 -1.65 -37.77
N ILE A 19 -8.22 -1.06 -37.79
CA ILE A 19 -9.00 -0.77 -36.59
C ILE A 19 -9.71 -2.05 -36.15
N GLN A 20 -9.23 -2.63 -35.02
CA GLN A 20 -9.79 -3.86 -34.46
C GLN A 20 -10.74 -3.55 -33.31
N GLU A 21 -11.89 -4.20 -33.29
CA GLU A 21 -12.81 -4.21 -32.15
C GLU A 21 -12.52 -5.45 -31.28
N LEU A 22 -12.03 -5.25 -30.05
CA LEU A 22 -11.88 -6.33 -29.10
C LEU A 22 -13.19 -6.58 -28.36
N LYS A 23 -13.69 -7.81 -28.43
CA LYS A 23 -14.90 -8.25 -27.72
C LYS A 23 -14.54 -8.98 -26.44
N PHE A 24 -15.52 -9.09 -25.53
CA PHE A 24 -15.36 -9.90 -24.32
C PHE A 24 -15.21 -11.39 -24.70
N PRO A 25 -14.27 -12.13 -24.09
CA PRO A 25 -13.36 -11.74 -22.99
C PRO A 25 -12.00 -11.16 -23.45
N GLU A 26 -11.69 -11.14 -24.76
CA GLU A 26 -10.38 -10.74 -25.28
C GLU A 26 -10.02 -9.30 -24.92
N ASN A 27 -10.98 -8.38 -24.90
CA ASN A 27 -10.76 -7.00 -24.48
C ASN A 27 -10.27 -6.88 -23.03
N VAL A 28 -10.71 -7.77 -22.12
CA VAL A 28 -10.24 -7.82 -20.74
C VAL A 28 -8.86 -8.47 -20.65
N ARG A 29 -8.67 -9.60 -21.34
CA ARG A 29 -7.44 -10.39 -21.28
C ARG A 29 -6.24 -9.67 -21.90
N GLU A 30 -6.43 -8.94 -23.01
CA GLU A 30 -5.39 -8.15 -23.67
C GLU A 30 -5.15 -6.78 -22.99
N ARG A 31 -6.18 -6.21 -22.38
CA ARG A 31 -6.14 -4.88 -21.76
C ARG A 31 -6.42 -4.92 -20.26
N PHE A 32 -5.95 -5.98 -19.59
CA PHE A 32 -6.13 -6.19 -18.14
C PHE A 32 -5.76 -4.97 -17.29
N GLY A 33 -4.74 -4.19 -17.69
CA GLY A 33 -4.33 -2.99 -16.99
C GLY A 33 -5.42 -1.93 -16.80
N MET A 34 -6.44 -1.92 -17.70
CA MET A 34 -7.60 -1.02 -17.55
C MET A 34 -8.55 -1.45 -16.42
N TYR A 35 -8.54 -2.73 -16.03
CA TYR A 35 -9.51 -3.31 -15.10
C TYR A 35 -8.89 -3.65 -13.74
N ILE A 36 -7.68 -4.20 -13.71
CA ILE A 36 -7.00 -4.67 -12.50
C ILE A 36 -5.65 -3.97 -12.26
N GLY A 37 -5.27 -3.00 -13.10
CA GLY A 37 -4.05 -2.21 -12.98
C GLY A 37 -2.77 -2.91 -13.40
N SER A 38 -2.52 -4.14 -12.95
CA SER A 38 -1.30 -4.90 -13.24
C SER A 38 -1.57 -6.41 -13.35
N LYS A 39 -0.56 -7.17 -13.78
CA LYS A 39 -0.58 -8.66 -13.81
C LYS A 39 0.30 -9.28 -12.72
N ASP A 40 0.87 -8.46 -11.85
CA ASP A 40 1.63 -8.88 -10.67
C ASP A 40 0.70 -9.31 -9.53
N ALA A 41 1.26 -9.52 -8.33
CA ALA A 41 0.50 -9.91 -7.15
C ALA A 41 -0.66 -8.93 -6.81
N ARG A 42 -0.54 -7.62 -7.13
CA ARG A 42 -1.61 -6.64 -6.86
C ARG A 42 -2.84 -6.92 -7.72
N GLY A 43 -2.64 -7.04 -9.04
CA GLY A 43 -3.74 -7.38 -9.93
C GLY A 43 -4.38 -8.73 -9.60
N LEU A 44 -3.58 -9.70 -9.12
CA LEU A 44 -4.09 -10.98 -8.63
C LEU A 44 -5.05 -10.80 -7.45
N HIS A 45 -4.63 -10.06 -6.40
CA HIS A 45 -5.46 -9.83 -5.22
C HIS A 45 -6.69 -8.98 -5.53
N HIS A 46 -6.62 -8.10 -6.54
CA HIS A 46 -7.74 -7.30 -6.98
C HIS A 46 -8.94 -8.17 -7.45
N LEU A 47 -8.69 -9.35 -8.01
CA LEU A 47 -9.77 -10.30 -8.34
C LEU A 47 -10.59 -10.69 -7.10
N VAL A 48 -9.92 -10.93 -5.97
CA VAL A 48 -10.59 -11.26 -4.71
C VAL A 48 -11.40 -10.06 -4.20
N TYR A 49 -10.83 -8.86 -4.27
CA TYR A 49 -11.49 -7.63 -3.83
C TYR A 49 -12.78 -7.37 -4.59
N GLU A 50 -12.79 -7.57 -5.90
CA GLU A 50 -14.01 -7.39 -6.72
C GLU A 50 -15.15 -8.34 -6.31
N ILE A 51 -14.84 -9.57 -5.92
CA ILE A 51 -15.87 -10.51 -5.44
C ILE A 51 -16.29 -10.18 -4.00
N VAL A 52 -15.34 -9.87 -3.11
CA VAL A 52 -15.62 -9.46 -1.73
C VAL A 52 -16.47 -8.18 -1.70
N ASP A 53 -16.13 -7.18 -2.52
CA ASP A 53 -16.88 -5.92 -2.61
C ASP A 53 -18.34 -6.14 -3.03
N ASN A 54 -18.62 -7.15 -3.88
CA ASN A 54 -20.00 -7.52 -4.19
C ASN A 54 -20.76 -8.08 -2.97
N ALA A 55 -20.10 -8.86 -2.14
CA ALA A 55 -20.67 -9.37 -0.89
C ALA A 55 -20.83 -8.24 0.16
N VAL A 56 -19.90 -7.30 0.21
CA VAL A 56 -19.99 -6.09 1.05
C VAL A 56 -21.15 -5.19 0.61
N ASP A 57 -21.41 -5.06 -0.69
CA ASP A 57 -22.58 -4.31 -1.17
C ASP A 57 -23.91 -4.95 -0.71
N GLU A 58 -23.99 -6.30 -0.61
CA GLU A 58 -25.13 -6.99 0.03
C GLU A 58 -25.20 -6.66 1.54
N ALA A 59 -24.06 -6.52 2.22
CA ALA A 59 -24.04 -6.12 3.63
C ALA A 59 -24.45 -4.65 3.82
N LEU A 60 -23.99 -3.74 2.96
CA LEU A 60 -24.43 -2.33 2.97
C LEU A 60 -25.93 -2.18 2.68
N ALA A 61 -26.48 -3.09 1.87
CA ALA A 61 -27.93 -3.16 1.63
C ALA A 61 -28.73 -3.85 2.77
N GLY A 62 -28.04 -4.36 3.80
CA GLY A 62 -28.63 -5.00 4.97
C GLY A 62 -28.98 -6.48 4.83
N PHE A 63 -28.50 -7.15 3.79
CA PHE A 63 -28.85 -8.54 3.49
C PHE A 63 -27.74 -9.56 3.78
N CYS A 64 -26.48 -9.12 3.93
CA CYS A 64 -25.36 -10.00 4.25
C CYS A 64 -24.81 -9.68 5.64
N THR A 65 -24.52 -10.72 6.43
CA THR A 65 -23.95 -10.62 7.77
C THR A 65 -22.65 -11.41 7.93
N HIS A 66 -22.34 -12.29 6.99
CA HIS A 66 -21.16 -13.14 7.03
C HIS A 66 -20.58 -13.35 5.63
N ILE A 67 -19.28 -13.14 5.51
CA ILE A 67 -18.48 -13.43 4.32
C ILE A 67 -17.37 -14.41 4.72
N GLU A 68 -17.17 -15.45 3.93
CA GLU A 68 -16.10 -16.42 4.09
C GLU A 68 -15.17 -16.37 2.88
N VAL A 69 -13.88 -16.26 3.15
CA VAL A 69 -12.83 -16.28 2.12
C VAL A 69 -11.87 -17.41 2.42
N THR A 70 -11.69 -18.34 1.48
CA THR A 70 -10.84 -19.52 1.67
C THR A 70 -9.82 -19.64 0.55
N ILE A 71 -8.54 -19.69 0.90
CA ILE A 71 -7.43 -19.97 -0.01
C ILE A 71 -7.20 -21.48 0.00
N HIS A 72 -7.38 -22.14 -1.13
CA HIS A 72 -7.25 -23.59 -1.25
C HIS A 72 -5.82 -24.03 -1.59
N LYS A 73 -5.54 -25.32 -1.33
CA LYS A 73 -4.23 -25.95 -1.63
C LYS A 73 -3.88 -25.99 -3.12
N ASP A 74 -4.88 -26.00 -3.99
CA ASP A 74 -4.70 -26.01 -5.45
C ASP A 74 -4.46 -24.63 -6.06
N GLY A 75 -4.42 -23.56 -5.23
CA GLY A 75 -4.26 -22.18 -5.67
C GLY A 75 -5.56 -21.48 -6.06
N SER A 76 -6.70 -22.15 -5.98
CA SER A 76 -8.00 -21.50 -6.13
C SER A 76 -8.39 -20.74 -4.86
N ILE A 77 -9.35 -19.82 -4.99
CA ILE A 77 -9.91 -19.08 -3.87
C ILE A 77 -11.43 -19.09 -3.93
N THR A 78 -12.06 -19.27 -2.77
CA THR A 78 -13.50 -19.22 -2.61
C THR A 78 -13.91 -17.99 -1.82
N VAL A 79 -14.91 -17.27 -2.29
CA VAL A 79 -15.62 -16.22 -1.55
C VAL A 79 -17.09 -16.63 -1.46
N ALA A 80 -17.60 -16.75 -0.24
CA ALA A 80 -18.99 -17.10 0.04
C ALA A 80 -19.64 -16.03 0.91
N ASP A 81 -20.84 -15.59 0.54
CA ASP A 81 -21.67 -14.67 1.29
C ASP A 81 -23.02 -15.29 1.66
N ASN A 82 -23.66 -14.78 2.69
CA ASN A 82 -25.02 -15.13 3.07
C ASN A 82 -26.03 -14.04 2.68
N GLY A 83 -25.78 -13.30 1.61
CA GLY A 83 -26.68 -12.28 1.05
C GLY A 83 -27.90 -12.87 0.33
N ARG A 84 -28.57 -12.09 -0.49
CA ARG A 84 -29.80 -12.53 -1.20
C ARG A 84 -29.55 -13.58 -2.28
N GLY A 85 -28.32 -13.80 -2.70
CA GLY A 85 -27.96 -14.60 -3.87
C GLY A 85 -28.28 -13.89 -5.20
N ILE A 86 -27.44 -14.08 -6.20
CA ILE A 86 -27.64 -13.53 -7.55
C ILE A 86 -28.98 -14.01 -8.13
N PRO A 87 -29.80 -13.15 -8.77
CA PRO A 87 -31.03 -13.57 -9.44
C PRO A 87 -30.77 -14.64 -10.49
N THR A 88 -31.59 -15.70 -10.51
CA THR A 88 -31.41 -16.86 -11.42
C THR A 88 -32.36 -16.88 -12.60
N GLY A 89 -33.24 -15.89 -12.72
CA GLY A 89 -34.19 -15.73 -13.84
C GLY A 89 -33.52 -15.30 -15.12
N ILE A 90 -34.29 -15.43 -16.23
CA ILE A 90 -33.88 -14.98 -17.57
C ILE A 90 -34.10 -13.47 -17.69
N ASN A 91 -33.09 -12.75 -18.11
CA ASN A 91 -33.21 -11.35 -18.51
C ASN A 91 -33.87 -11.27 -19.89
N HIS A 92 -35.05 -10.69 -19.97
CA HIS A 92 -35.86 -10.65 -21.22
C HIS A 92 -35.22 -9.83 -22.35
N GLN A 93 -34.31 -8.90 -22.05
CA GLN A 93 -33.64 -8.09 -23.06
C GLN A 93 -32.51 -8.85 -23.75
N SER A 94 -31.70 -9.60 -22.94
CA SER A 94 -30.52 -10.32 -23.44
C SER A 94 -30.82 -11.77 -23.83
N GLY A 95 -31.91 -12.36 -23.33
CA GLY A 95 -32.21 -13.78 -23.43
C GLY A 95 -31.32 -14.71 -22.59
N LYS A 96 -30.37 -14.16 -21.86
CA LYS A 96 -29.45 -14.90 -20.95
C LYS A 96 -30.02 -14.95 -19.54
N THR A 97 -29.57 -15.91 -18.74
CA THR A 97 -29.81 -15.85 -17.30
C THR A 97 -29.09 -14.64 -16.68
N ALA A 98 -29.65 -14.08 -15.59
CA ALA A 98 -29.01 -12.95 -14.92
C ALA A 98 -27.59 -13.31 -14.42
N VAL A 99 -27.37 -14.57 -14.00
CA VAL A 99 -26.06 -15.09 -13.60
C VAL A 99 -25.09 -15.04 -14.78
N GLU A 100 -25.44 -15.65 -15.93
CA GLU A 100 -24.58 -15.60 -17.11
C GLU A 100 -24.29 -14.18 -17.56
N LEU A 101 -25.29 -13.28 -17.48
CA LEU A 101 -25.14 -11.89 -17.87
C LEU A 101 -24.07 -11.18 -17.02
N VAL A 102 -24.09 -11.37 -15.68
CA VAL A 102 -23.14 -10.76 -14.74
C VAL A 102 -21.72 -11.24 -14.98
N PHE A 103 -21.52 -12.52 -15.34
CA PHE A 103 -20.18 -13.08 -15.52
C PHE A 103 -19.64 -13.01 -16.97
N THR A 104 -20.48 -12.74 -18.00
CA THR A 104 -20.03 -12.77 -19.40
C THR A 104 -20.24 -11.46 -20.17
N VAL A 105 -20.77 -10.42 -19.52
CA VAL A 105 -21.03 -9.13 -20.18
C VAL A 105 -20.50 -8.00 -19.32
N LEU A 106 -19.67 -7.14 -19.89
CA LEU A 106 -19.21 -5.91 -19.24
C LEU A 106 -20.39 -4.92 -19.12
N HIS A 107 -20.34 -4.12 -18.05
CA HIS A 107 -21.39 -3.13 -17.77
C HIS A 107 -22.79 -3.75 -17.59
N ALA A 108 -22.81 -4.97 -17.03
CA ALA A 108 -24.03 -5.65 -16.64
C ALA A 108 -24.09 -5.81 -15.11
N GLY A 109 -25.21 -5.45 -14.50
CA GLY A 109 -25.37 -5.57 -13.05
C GLY A 109 -26.69 -4.98 -12.56
N GLY A 110 -27.10 -5.37 -11.34
CA GLY A 110 -28.31 -4.88 -10.68
C GLY A 110 -28.12 -3.56 -9.92
N LYS A 111 -26.95 -2.92 -10.04
CA LYS A 111 -26.58 -1.70 -9.30
C LYS A 111 -26.75 -0.41 -10.13
N PHE A 112 -27.20 -0.53 -11.38
CA PHE A 112 -27.52 0.60 -12.25
C PHE A 112 -28.94 1.09 -12.01
N GLY A 113 -29.11 2.32 -11.54
CA GLY A 113 -30.40 2.94 -11.27
C GLY A 113 -31.04 2.53 -9.92
N ASN A 114 -32.32 2.79 -9.73
CA ASN A 114 -33.05 2.64 -8.45
C ASN A 114 -33.26 1.19 -7.96
N GLY A 115 -32.40 0.28 -8.29
CA GLY A 115 -32.58 -1.18 -8.20
C GLY A 115 -32.17 -1.85 -6.91
N GLY A 116 -32.37 -1.27 -5.74
CA GLY A 116 -32.22 -2.02 -4.46
C GLY A 116 -30.88 -1.90 -3.76
N TYR A 117 -29.94 -1.08 -4.26
CA TYR A 117 -28.71 -0.67 -3.59
C TYR A 117 -28.65 0.85 -3.54
N LYS A 118 -28.85 1.42 -2.34
CA LYS A 118 -28.72 2.87 -2.15
C LYS A 118 -27.28 3.34 -2.21
N TYR A 119 -26.39 2.52 -1.66
CA TYR A 119 -24.95 2.76 -1.65
C TYR A 119 -24.24 1.51 -2.14
N SER A 120 -23.26 1.64 -3.01
CA SER A 120 -22.50 0.52 -3.57
C SER A 120 -21.07 0.96 -3.91
N GLY A 121 -20.09 0.09 -3.66
CA GLY A 121 -18.72 0.23 -4.14
C GLY A 121 -18.56 -0.23 -5.60
N GLY A 122 -19.37 -1.19 -6.04
CA GLY A 122 -19.34 -1.77 -7.37
C GLY A 122 -20.20 -1.02 -8.39
N LEU A 123 -19.69 0.09 -8.94
CA LEU A 123 -20.46 1.02 -9.78
C LEU A 123 -20.46 0.70 -11.26
N HIS A 124 -19.44 0.02 -11.76
CA HIS A 124 -19.20 -0.12 -13.20
C HIS A 124 -19.79 -1.39 -13.83
N GLY A 125 -20.24 -2.36 -12.99
CA GLY A 125 -20.78 -3.63 -13.46
C GLY A 125 -19.80 -4.47 -14.27
N VAL A 126 -18.52 -4.44 -13.91
CA VAL A 126 -17.46 -5.16 -14.62
C VAL A 126 -16.72 -6.18 -13.75
N GLY A 127 -16.71 -6.05 -12.42
CA GLY A 127 -15.86 -6.84 -11.53
C GLY A 127 -16.01 -8.35 -11.73
N ALA A 128 -17.22 -8.89 -11.63
CA ALA A 128 -17.46 -10.32 -11.77
C ALA A 128 -17.08 -10.87 -13.17
N SER A 129 -17.37 -10.11 -14.24
CA SER A 129 -16.98 -10.51 -15.59
C SER A 129 -15.47 -10.43 -15.83
N VAL A 130 -14.79 -9.46 -15.21
CA VAL A 130 -13.33 -9.35 -15.24
C VAL A 130 -12.68 -10.54 -14.51
N VAL A 131 -13.16 -10.90 -13.31
CA VAL A 131 -12.69 -12.09 -12.60
C VAL A 131 -12.85 -13.35 -13.44
N ASN A 132 -14.02 -13.55 -14.08
CA ASN A 132 -14.24 -14.68 -14.97
C ASN A 132 -13.26 -14.66 -16.17
N ALA A 133 -13.09 -13.53 -16.85
CA ALA A 133 -12.21 -13.42 -18.01
C ALA A 133 -10.73 -13.71 -17.70
N LEU A 134 -10.29 -13.42 -16.46
CA LEU A 134 -8.91 -13.59 -16.00
C LEU A 134 -8.70 -14.87 -15.17
N SER A 135 -9.70 -15.74 -15.08
CA SER A 135 -9.63 -17.03 -14.41
C SER A 135 -9.59 -18.19 -15.41
N GLU A 136 -8.76 -19.19 -15.10
CA GLU A 136 -8.74 -20.45 -15.85
C GLU A 136 -10.06 -21.20 -15.69
N SER A 137 -10.57 -21.23 -14.46
CA SER A 137 -11.90 -21.78 -14.13
C SER A 137 -12.59 -20.89 -13.10
N LEU A 138 -13.91 -20.83 -13.18
CA LEU A 138 -14.74 -20.15 -12.20
C LEU A 138 -16.05 -20.92 -12.01
N ASP A 139 -16.38 -21.18 -10.75
CA ASP A 139 -17.57 -21.88 -10.28
C ASP A 139 -18.47 -20.96 -9.50
N VAL A 140 -19.76 -20.93 -9.81
CA VAL A 140 -20.76 -20.13 -9.11
C VAL A 140 -21.85 -21.05 -8.57
N THR A 141 -22.03 -21.02 -7.26
CA THR A 141 -23.13 -21.66 -6.56
C THR A 141 -24.02 -20.61 -5.91
N ILE A 142 -25.33 -20.69 -6.14
CA ILE A 142 -26.31 -19.72 -5.65
C ILE A 142 -27.39 -20.44 -4.86
N LYS A 143 -27.61 -20.00 -3.63
CA LYS A 143 -28.74 -20.41 -2.79
C LYS A 143 -29.79 -19.29 -2.84
N ARG A 144 -30.95 -19.59 -3.41
CA ARG A 144 -32.03 -18.61 -3.53
C ARG A 144 -33.41 -19.29 -3.65
N GLU A 145 -34.40 -18.79 -2.93
CA GLU A 145 -35.79 -19.28 -2.98
C GLU A 145 -35.91 -20.80 -2.71
N GLY A 146 -35.12 -21.30 -1.75
CA GLY A 146 -35.11 -22.72 -1.36
C GLY A 146 -34.47 -23.66 -2.39
N LYS A 147 -33.74 -23.13 -3.35
CA LYS A 147 -33.09 -23.88 -4.43
C LYS A 147 -31.59 -23.58 -4.45
N VAL A 148 -30.80 -24.57 -4.86
CA VAL A 148 -29.38 -24.42 -5.12
C VAL A 148 -29.17 -24.49 -6.64
N PHE A 149 -28.53 -23.47 -7.20
CA PHE A 149 -28.16 -23.39 -8.60
C PHE A 149 -26.65 -23.40 -8.74
N HIS A 150 -26.18 -23.93 -9.87
CA HIS A 150 -24.75 -23.99 -10.17
C HIS A 150 -24.49 -23.72 -11.64
N GLN A 151 -23.39 -23.00 -11.93
CA GLN A 151 -22.90 -22.73 -13.27
C GLN A 151 -21.39 -22.60 -13.27
N THR A 152 -20.74 -23.07 -14.31
CA THR A 152 -19.27 -23.05 -14.46
C THR A 152 -18.84 -22.21 -15.66
N TYR A 153 -17.64 -21.68 -15.55
CA TYR A 153 -17.04 -20.81 -16.57
C TYR A 153 -15.55 -21.13 -16.73
N SER A 154 -14.98 -20.77 -17.88
CA SER A 154 -13.55 -20.82 -18.15
C SER A 154 -13.16 -19.67 -19.06
N ARG A 155 -12.16 -18.89 -18.64
CA ARG A 155 -11.57 -17.79 -19.40
C ARG A 155 -12.59 -16.84 -20.03
N GLY A 156 -13.66 -16.53 -19.28
CA GLY A 156 -14.71 -15.61 -19.71
C GLY A 156 -15.94 -16.28 -20.32
N PHE A 157 -15.88 -17.54 -20.70
CA PHE A 157 -16.98 -18.25 -21.35
C PHE A 157 -17.72 -19.16 -20.37
N ALA A 158 -19.05 -19.24 -20.48
CA ALA A 158 -19.83 -20.24 -19.78
C ALA A 158 -19.52 -21.63 -20.34
N THR A 159 -19.19 -22.58 -19.46
CA THR A 159 -18.90 -23.98 -19.80
C THR A 159 -20.07 -24.91 -19.49
N SER A 160 -21.05 -24.41 -18.75
CA SER A 160 -22.31 -25.11 -18.48
C SER A 160 -23.48 -24.14 -18.51
N ASP A 161 -24.68 -24.68 -18.66
CA ASP A 161 -25.90 -23.92 -18.40
C ASP A 161 -26.13 -23.75 -16.90
N LEU A 162 -26.89 -22.72 -16.48
CA LEU A 162 -27.33 -22.58 -15.10
C LEU A 162 -28.29 -23.72 -14.75
N THR A 163 -27.87 -24.63 -13.88
CA THR A 163 -28.64 -25.81 -13.51
C THR A 163 -29.04 -25.78 -12.04
N LYS A 164 -30.23 -26.28 -11.73
CA LYS A 164 -30.65 -26.54 -10.36
C LYS A 164 -30.00 -27.84 -9.90
N THR A 165 -29.10 -27.77 -8.91
CA THR A 165 -28.35 -28.92 -8.38
C THR A 165 -28.94 -29.47 -7.09
N GLY A 166 -29.78 -28.65 -6.39
CA GLY A 166 -30.30 -29.07 -5.10
C GLY A 166 -31.42 -28.18 -4.55
N THR A 167 -31.74 -28.41 -3.28
CA THR A 167 -32.64 -27.59 -2.47
C THR A 167 -31.97 -27.24 -1.16
N CYS A 168 -32.30 -26.10 -0.60
CA CYS A 168 -31.85 -25.64 0.72
C CYS A 168 -33.06 -25.12 1.52
N PRO A 169 -32.93 -24.88 2.84
CA PRO A 169 -33.91 -24.08 3.56
C PRO A 169 -34.18 -22.74 2.89
N ILE A 170 -35.41 -22.24 2.95
CA ILE A 170 -35.80 -21.01 2.24
C ILE A 170 -35.07 -19.78 2.81
N GLU A 171 -34.67 -19.86 4.07
CA GLU A 171 -33.92 -18.84 4.79
C GLU A 171 -32.42 -18.83 4.42
N GLU A 172 -31.92 -19.94 3.88
CA GLU A 172 -30.54 -20.03 3.42
C GLU A 172 -30.43 -19.42 2.03
N THR A 173 -29.86 -18.24 2.00
CA THR A 173 -29.56 -17.53 0.74
C THR A 173 -28.08 -17.18 0.69
N GLY A 174 -27.54 -16.89 -0.49
CA GLY A 174 -26.16 -16.45 -0.65
C GLY A 174 -25.57 -16.82 -2.02
N THR A 175 -24.37 -16.31 -2.23
CA THR A 175 -23.57 -16.61 -3.43
C THR A 175 -22.21 -17.15 -2.98
N THR A 176 -21.78 -18.24 -3.60
CA THR A 176 -20.42 -18.79 -3.43
C THR A 176 -19.74 -18.79 -4.79
N ILE A 177 -18.58 -18.15 -4.87
CA ILE A 177 -17.77 -18.06 -6.09
C ILE A 177 -16.40 -18.64 -5.78
N THR A 178 -16.01 -19.66 -6.53
CA THR A 178 -14.66 -20.25 -6.48
C THR A 178 -13.98 -20.00 -7.82
N PHE A 179 -12.78 -19.47 -7.82
CA PHE A 179 -12.04 -19.25 -9.05
C PHE A 179 -10.55 -19.58 -8.92
N LEU A 180 -10.00 -20.04 -10.03
CA LEU A 180 -8.56 -20.30 -10.19
C LEU A 180 -8.00 -19.26 -11.17
N PRO A 181 -7.07 -18.40 -10.76
CA PRO A 181 -6.46 -17.40 -11.64
C PRO A 181 -5.75 -18.04 -12.84
N ASP A 182 -5.82 -17.40 -14.02
CA ASP A 182 -5.18 -17.93 -15.22
C ASP A 182 -3.67 -17.63 -15.23
N SER A 183 -2.86 -18.67 -15.12
CA SER A 183 -1.39 -18.59 -15.18
C SER A 183 -0.83 -18.06 -16.52
N GLN A 184 -1.64 -17.98 -17.58
CA GLN A 184 -1.28 -17.35 -18.85
C GLN A 184 -1.31 -15.81 -18.77
N ILE A 185 -1.99 -15.24 -17.77
CA ILE A 185 -2.14 -13.79 -17.59
C ILE A 185 -1.22 -13.30 -16.49
N PHE A 186 -1.26 -13.95 -15.32
CA PHE A 186 -0.57 -13.48 -14.13
C PHE A 186 0.87 -13.99 -14.05
N GLU A 187 1.77 -13.12 -13.56
CA GLU A 187 3.17 -13.47 -13.28
C GLU A 187 3.30 -14.43 -12.08
N THR A 188 2.33 -14.34 -11.15
CA THR A 188 2.15 -15.26 -10.02
C THR A 188 0.67 -15.54 -9.82
N THR A 189 0.34 -16.75 -9.42
CA THR A 189 -1.02 -17.16 -9.04
C THR A 189 -1.12 -17.47 -7.53
N GLU A 190 -0.07 -17.14 -6.76
CA GLU A 190 -0.04 -17.36 -5.33
C GLU A 190 -0.66 -16.19 -4.58
N PHE A 191 -1.78 -16.44 -3.90
CA PHE A 191 -2.41 -15.46 -3.01
C PHE A 191 -1.60 -15.27 -1.73
N ASN A 192 -1.37 -14.01 -1.35
CA ASN A 192 -0.72 -13.68 -0.09
C ASN A 192 -1.76 -13.53 1.02
N TYR A 193 -1.67 -14.41 2.03
CA TYR A 193 -2.56 -14.39 3.19
C TYR A 193 -2.50 -13.07 3.96
N GLY A 194 -1.31 -12.48 4.13
CA GLY A 194 -1.11 -11.22 4.84
C GLY A 194 -1.85 -10.06 4.18
N THR A 195 -1.75 -9.94 2.86
CA THR A 195 -2.44 -8.92 2.05
C THR A 195 -3.95 -9.05 2.18
N LEU A 196 -4.49 -10.27 2.01
CA LEU A 196 -5.94 -10.51 2.18
C LEU A 196 -6.39 -10.26 3.62
N LYS A 197 -5.60 -10.69 4.62
CA LYS A 197 -5.87 -10.47 6.05
C LYS A 197 -6.05 -8.98 6.36
N THR A 198 -5.19 -8.13 5.81
CA THR A 198 -5.24 -6.67 6.00
C THR A 198 -6.51 -6.08 5.40
N ARG A 199 -6.76 -6.33 4.13
CA ARG A 199 -7.93 -5.81 3.42
C ARG A 199 -9.25 -6.24 4.05
N LEU A 200 -9.39 -7.52 4.40
CA LEU A 200 -10.61 -8.06 5.00
C LEU A 200 -10.85 -7.51 6.41
N ARG A 201 -9.80 -7.22 7.17
CA ARG A 201 -9.89 -6.56 8.46
C ARG A 201 -10.40 -5.11 8.32
N GLU A 202 -9.87 -4.35 7.39
CA GLU A 202 -10.34 -2.98 7.10
C GLU A 202 -11.82 -2.99 6.69
N THR A 203 -12.20 -3.91 5.81
CA THR A 203 -13.59 -4.10 5.38
C THR A 203 -14.53 -4.38 6.57
N ALA A 204 -14.09 -5.21 7.53
CA ALA A 204 -14.88 -5.49 8.73
C ALA A 204 -15.04 -4.25 9.63
N PHE A 205 -14.01 -3.42 9.76
CA PHE A 205 -14.11 -2.15 10.50
C PHE A 205 -15.06 -1.14 9.82
N LEU A 206 -15.05 -1.09 8.49
CA LEU A 206 -15.89 -0.17 7.72
C LEU A 206 -17.36 -0.61 7.65
N THR A 207 -17.63 -1.90 7.83
CA THR A 207 -18.97 -2.47 7.76
C THR A 207 -19.36 -3.01 9.13
N LYS A 208 -19.82 -2.11 10.00
CA LYS A 208 -20.21 -2.43 11.37
C LYS A 208 -21.13 -3.66 11.45
N GLY A 209 -20.76 -4.64 12.26
CA GLY A 209 -21.52 -5.86 12.49
C GLY A 209 -21.34 -6.95 11.43
N LEU A 210 -20.61 -6.70 10.34
CA LEU A 210 -20.25 -7.73 9.37
C LEU A 210 -19.17 -8.64 9.95
N LYS A 211 -19.37 -9.95 9.86
CA LYS A 211 -18.38 -10.97 10.18
C LYS A 211 -17.68 -11.43 8.91
N ILE A 212 -16.35 -11.41 8.89
CA ILE A 212 -15.55 -11.92 7.78
C ILE A 212 -14.60 -12.99 8.31
N THR A 213 -14.60 -14.17 7.69
CA THR A 213 -13.70 -15.27 8.04
C THR A 213 -12.71 -15.49 6.89
N LEU A 214 -11.42 -15.46 7.18
CA LEU A 214 -10.36 -15.81 6.23
C LEU A 214 -9.72 -17.13 6.66
N THR A 215 -9.68 -18.10 5.75
CA THR A 215 -9.06 -19.41 5.97
C THR A 215 -7.96 -19.65 4.93
N ASP A 216 -6.81 -20.15 5.36
CA ASP A 216 -5.72 -20.61 4.49
C ASP A 216 -5.51 -22.11 4.72
N GLU A 217 -5.94 -22.92 3.75
CA GLU A 217 -5.83 -24.38 3.79
C GLU A 217 -4.43 -24.89 3.41
N ARG A 218 -3.55 -24.01 2.93
CA ARG A 218 -2.18 -24.38 2.53
C ARG A 218 -1.28 -24.67 3.73
N THR A 219 -1.64 -24.15 4.91
CA THR A 219 -0.88 -24.37 6.16
C THR A 219 -1.38 -25.58 6.92
N GLU A 220 -0.50 -26.26 7.71
CA GLU A 220 -0.88 -27.35 8.60
C GLU A 220 -0.41 -27.04 10.04
N PRO A 221 -1.34 -26.85 10.99
CA PRO A 221 -2.81 -26.80 10.82
C PRO A 221 -3.26 -25.60 9.99
N GLU A 222 -4.47 -25.68 9.44
CA GLU A 222 -5.09 -24.57 8.70
C GLU A 222 -5.08 -23.28 9.51
N THR A 223 -4.75 -22.17 8.85
CA THR A 223 -4.77 -20.86 9.49
C THR A 223 -6.11 -20.19 9.26
N GLN A 224 -6.85 -19.90 10.33
CA GLN A 224 -8.13 -19.19 10.25
C GLN A 224 -8.11 -17.92 11.10
N LYS A 225 -8.65 -16.84 10.55
CA LYS A 225 -8.84 -15.56 11.26
C LYS A 225 -10.25 -15.05 11.03
N VAL A 226 -10.90 -14.63 12.11
CA VAL A 226 -12.22 -14.01 12.08
C VAL A 226 -12.07 -12.53 12.38
N PHE A 227 -12.70 -11.69 11.56
CA PHE A 227 -12.80 -10.24 11.72
C PHE A 227 -14.26 -9.90 11.98
N HIS A 228 -14.50 -9.13 13.04
CA HIS A 228 -15.83 -8.65 13.40
C HIS A 228 -15.65 -7.42 14.27
N ALA A 229 -16.20 -6.29 13.86
CA ALA A 229 -16.06 -5.01 14.55
C ALA A 229 -17.46 -4.42 14.84
N GLU A 230 -17.85 -4.41 16.11
CA GLU A 230 -19.12 -3.78 16.54
C GLU A 230 -18.99 -2.26 16.72
N GLY A 231 -17.79 -1.78 17.07
CA GLY A 231 -17.49 -0.35 17.20
C GLY A 231 -17.17 0.35 15.89
N GLY A 232 -17.04 -0.42 14.79
CA GLY A 232 -16.84 0.14 13.45
C GLY A 232 -15.54 0.95 13.34
N ILE A 233 -15.60 2.14 12.72
CA ILE A 233 -14.42 3.00 12.50
C ILE A 233 -13.78 3.53 13.79
N ARG A 234 -14.47 3.51 14.94
CA ARG A 234 -13.83 3.84 16.23
C ARG A 234 -12.81 2.77 16.62
N GLU A 235 -13.16 1.49 16.47
CA GLU A 235 -12.23 0.38 16.70
C GLU A 235 -11.08 0.43 15.69
N PHE A 236 -11.34 0.87 14.47
CA PHE A 236 -10.30 1.03 13.46
C PHE A 236 -9.26 2.07 13.88
N VAL A 237 -9.69 3.24 14.36
CA VAL A 237 -8.77 4.27 14.91
C VAL A 237 -7.96 3.70 16.08
N THR A 238 -8.60 2.97 17.00
CA THR A 238 -7.93 2.31 18.13
C THR A 238 -6.90 1.29 17.63
N TYR A 239 -7.26 0.50 16.62
CA TYR A 239 -6.36 -0.46 15.99
C TYR A 239 -5.11 0.20 15.40
N LEU A 240 -5.29 1.29 14.64
CA LEU A 240 -4.18 2.04 14.03
C LEU A 240 -3.28 2.73 15.07
N ASN A 241 -3.81 3.09 16.22
CA ASN A 241 -3.06 3.71 17.31
C ASN A 241 -2.30 2.73 18.21
N ARG A 242 -2.33 1.40 17.95
CA ARG A 242 -1.66 0.41 18.81
C ARG A 242 -0.16 0.65 18.98
N GLY A 243 0.50 1.15 17.93
CA GLY A 243 1.94 1.47 17.95
C GLY A 243 2.32 2.75 18.71
N ASN A 244 1.36 3.62 19.02
CA ASN A 244 1.56 4.96 19.57
C ASN A 244 0.85 5.14 20.91
N GLU A 245 1.30 6.09 21.73
CA GLU A 245 0.61 6.46 22.97
C GLU A 245 -0.46 7.51 22.68
N VAL A 246 -1.73 7.18 22.99
CA VAL A 246 -2.83 8.11 22.77
C VAL A 246 -2.80 9.22 23.83
N LEU A 247 -3.08 10.45 23.42
CA LEU A 247 -3.04 11.61 24.32
C LEU A 247 -4.28 11.71 25.23
N TYR A 248 -5.34 11.04 24.87
CA TYR A 248 -6.59 10.95 25.60
C TYR A 248 -7.32 9.65 25.23
N PRO A 249 -8.10 9.05 26.15
CA PRO A 249 -8.66 7.71 25.93
C PRO A 249 -9.84 7.68 24.94
N GLU A 250 -10.57 8.78 24.76
CA GLU A 250 -11.77 8.83 23.93
C GLU A 250 -11.40 8.94 22.46
N VAL A 251 -12.03 8.13 21.59
CA VAL A 251 -12.04 8.36 20.14
C VAL A 251 -13.15 9.34 19.81
N LEU A 252 -12.80 10.50 19.25
CA LEU A 252 -13.76 11.50 18.80
C LEU A 252 -14.52 10.92 17.60
N TYR A 253 -15.84 11.03 17.64
CA TYR A 253 -16.71 10.46 16.61
C TYR A 253 -17.78 11.45 16.17
N CYS A 254 -17.91 11.60 14.86
CA CYS A 254 -18.92 12.42 14.22
C CYS A 254 -19.72 11.57 13.24
N GLU A 255 -21.05 11.63 13.33
CA GLU A 255 -21.96 10.94 12.42
C GLU A 255 -23.10 11.88 12.05
N GLY A 256 -23.50 11.85 10.78
CA GLY A 256 -24.63 12.64 10.30
C GLY A 256 -24.88 12.46 8.81
N GLU A 257 -26.00 13.01 8.35
CA GLU A 257 -26.38 13.06 6.93
C GLU A 257 -26.54 14.51 6.49
N LYS A 258 -25.99 14.84 5.34
CA LYS A 258 -26.14 16.16 4.72
C LYS A 258 -26.13 16.02 3.20
N ASP A 259 -27.10 16.63 2.54
CA ASP A 259 -27.23 16.65 1.07
C ASP A 259 -27.21 15.24 0.43
N GLY A 260 -27.82 14.23 1.11
CA GLY A 260 -27.84 12.83 0.67
C GLY A 260 -26.55 12.06 0.92
N VAL A 261 -25.53 12.69 1.53
CA VAL A 261 -24.25 12.04 1.89
C VAL A 261 -24.30 11.64 3.36
N LEU A 262 -24.14 10.35 3.65
CA LEU A 262 -23.88 9.87 5.02
C LEU A 262 -22.41 10.06 5.33
N VAL A 263 -22.13 10.64 6.50
CA VAL A 263 -20.78 10.96 6.95
C VAL A 263 -20.53 10.30 8.29
N GLU A 264 -19.46 9.52 8.38
CA GLU A 264 -18.90 9.00 9.61
C GLU A 264 -17.42 9.40 9.69
N VAL A 265 -17.01 9.99 10.79
CA VAL A 265 -15.62 10.36 11.05
C VAL A 265 -15.25 9.93 12.45
N ALA A 266 -14.10 9.24 12.57
CA ALA A 266 -13.49 8.93 13.85
C ALA A 266 -12.06 9.46 13.86
N LEU A 267 -11.63 10.09 14.95
CA LEU A 267 -10.28 10.60 15.09
C LEU A 267 -9.75 10.55 16.52
N GLN A 268 -8.43 10.44 16.67
CA GLN A 268 -7.75 10.49 17.96
C GLN A 268 -6.31 10.97 17.75
N HIS A 269 -5.77 11.76 18.69
CA HIS A 269 -4.39 12.19 18.65
C HIS A 269 -3.51 11.29 19.53
N ASN A 270 -2.30 11.07 19.08
CA ASN A 270 -1.27 10.29 19.75
C ASN A 270 0.04 11.09 19.87
N ASP A 271 1.06 10.49 20.43
CA ASP A 271 2.36 11.11 20.70
C ASP A 271 3.29 11.19 19.47
N SER A 272 2.90 10.58 18.33
CA SER A 272 3.69 10.62 17.11
C SER A 272 3.70 12.00 16.42
N TYR A 273 4.53 12.15 15.40
CA TYR A 273 4.65 13.36 14.58
C TYR A 273 3.96 13.22 13.22
N ASN A 274 3.46 12.04 12.88
CA ASN A 274 2.89 11.74 11.57
C ASN A 274 1.36 11.86 11.57
N GLU A 275 0.79 12.35 10.46
CA GLU A 275 -0.65 12.29 10.18
C GLU A 275 -0.96 10.93 9.56
N ASN A 276 -1.93 10.19 10.13
CA ASN A 276 -2.52 9.01 9.50
C ASN A 276 -4.00 9.27 9.24
N CYS A 277 -4.33 9.70 8.02
CA CYS A 277 -5.68 10.08 7.62
C CYS A 277 -6.12 9.23 6.42
N LEU A 278 -7.10 8.34 6.64
CA LEU A 278 -7.64 7.45 5.64
C LEU A 278 -9.05 7.86 5.23
N GLY A 279 -9.31 7.90 3.92
CA GLY A 279 -10.59 8.21 3.33
C GLY A 279 -11.24 7.01 2.67
N PHE A 280 -12.54 6.84 2.90
CA PHE A 280 -13.33 5.76 2.31
C PHE A 280 -14.64 6.30 1.74
N VAL A 281 -15.03 5.78 0.58
CA VAL A 281 -16.28 6.11 -0.09
C VAL A 281 -16.99 4.80 -0.44
N ASN A 282 -18.18 4.57 0.12
CA ASN A 282 -18.90 3.29 -0.04
C ASN A 282 -17.99 2.07 0.27
N ASN A 283 -17.21 2.15 1.33
CA ASN A 283 -16.23 1.17 1.79
C ASN A 283 -15.00 0.97 0.87
N VAL A 284 -14.89 1.73 -0.21
CA VAL A 284 -13.70 1.73 -1.09
C VAL A 284 -12.70 2.77 -0.58
N ILE A 285 -11.45 2.37 -0.39
CA ILE A 285 -10.37 3.28 0.01
C ILE A 285 -10.06 4.28 -1.12
N THR A 286 -9.76 5.51 -0.75
CA THR A 286 -9.32 6.56 -1.67
C THR A 286 -7.91 7.03 -1.28
N PRO A 287 -6.85 6.35 -1.73
CA PRO A 287 -5.48 6.64 -1.29
C PRO A 287 -5.02 8.06 -1.58
N GLU A 288 -5.50 8.66 -2.67
CA GLU A 288 -5.22 10.05 -3.04
C GLU A 288 -6.22 11.05 -2.40
N GLY A 289 -7.13 10.55 -1.54
CA GLY A 289 -8.12 11.37 -0.84
C GLY A 289 -9.25 11.84 -1.76
N GLY A 290 -9.47 13.14 -1.79
CA GLY A 290 -10.55 13.78 -2.56
C GLY A 290 -11.35 14.76 -1.72
N THR A 291 -12.51 15.15 -2.23
CA THR A 291 -13.34 16.22 -1.66
C THR A 291 -13.78 15.98 -0.22
N HIS A 292 -14.01 14.72 0.19
CA HIS A 292 -14.38 14.37 1.57
C HIS A 292 -13.21 14.63 2.55
N ILE A 293 -11.97 14.30 2.19
CA ILE A 293 -10.78 14.61 2.98
C ILE A 293 -10.54 16.12 3.05
N GLU A 294 -10.74 16.83 1.93
CA GLU A 294 -10.63 18.30 1.92
C GLU A 294 -11.66 18.94 2.87
N GLY A 295 -12.91 18.47 2.87
CA GLY A 295 -13.97 18.93 3.76
C GLY A 295 -13.59 18.72 5.23
N PHE A 296 -13.07 17.53 5.57
CA PHE A 296 -12.58 17.22 6.90
C PHE A 296 -11.43 18.15 7.33
N ARG A 297 -10.39 18.28 6.50
CA ARG A 297 -9.22 19.13 6.80
C ARG A 297 -9.61 20.60 7.01
N ARG A 298 -10.56 21.12 6.22
CA ARG A 298 -11.09 22.48 6.41
C ARG A 298 -11.83 22.63 7.72
N ALA A 299 -12.73 21.69 8.04
CA ALA A 299 -13.52 21.70 9.26
C ALA A 299 -12.63 21.73 10.50
N ILE A 300 -11.68 20.78 10.65
CA ILE A 300 -10.83 20.70 11.83
C ILE A 300 -9.95 21.94 11.99
N THR A 301 -9.40 22.46 10.90
CA THR A 301 -8.56 23.67 10.93
C THR A 301 -9.36 24.87 11.45
N LYS A 302 -10.59 25.05 10.97
CA LYS A 302 -11.48 26.13 11.41
C LYS A 302 -11.88 25.97 12.88
N ILE A 303 -12.33 24.78 13.28
CA ILE A 303 -12.87 24.50 14.60
C ILE A 303 -11.80 24.70 15.68
N PHE A 304 -10.61 24.11 15.52
CA PHE A 304 -9.57 24.21 16.54
C PHE A 304 -9.01 25.63 16.65
N ASN A 305 -8.89 26.37 15.56
CA ASN A 305 -8.53 27.79 15.64
C ASN A 305 -9.59 28.62 16.36
N GLN A 306 -10.87 28.39 16.06
CA GLN A 306 -11.98 29.09 16.72
C GLN A 306 -11.98 28.78 18.22
N TYR A 307 -11.95 27.47 18.58
CA TYR A 307 -11.93 27.02 19.97
C TYR A 307 -10.75 27.60 20.76
N ALA A 308 -9.55 27.58 20.18
CA ALA A 308 -8.34 28.09 20.84
C ALA A 308 -8.41 29.61 21.10
N ARG A 309 -9.05 30.38 20.22
CA ARG A 309 -9.27 31.84 20.44
C ARG A 309 -10.38 32.11 21.47
N ASP A 310 -11.51 31.45 21.34
CA ASP A 310 -12.67 31.64 22.24
C ASP A 310 -12.28 31.29 23.70
N ASN A 311 -11.43 30.30 23.88
CA ASN A 311 -10.94 29.88 25.20
C ASN A 311 -9.61 30.55 25.61
N LYS A 312 -9.13 31.55 24.86
CA LYS A 312 -7.90 32.32 25.15
C LYS A 312 -6.62 31.46 25.25
N ILE A 313 -6.62 30.30 24.59
CA ILE A 313 -5.43 29.46 24.44
C ILE A 313 -4.46 30.11 23.43
N LEU A 314 -5.01 30.67 22.35
CA LEU A 314 -4.33 31.58 21.42
C LEU A 314 -4.78 33.03 21.70
N LYS A 315 -3.84 33.95 21.73
CA LYS A 315 -4.14 35.38 21.82
C LYS A 315 -4.54 35.92 20.44
N ASP A 316 -5.24 37.05 20.41
CA ASP A 316 -5.71 37.69 19.17
C ASP A 316 -4.57 38.01 18.19
N ASN A 317 -3.36 38.33 18.71
CA ASN A 317 -2.18 38.64 17.93
C ASN A 317 -1.31 37.41 17.58
N ASP A 318 -1.64 36.23 18.12
CA ASP A 318 -0.89 35.02 17.80
C ASP A 318 -1.24 34.53 16.38
N GLU A 319 -0.26 33.98 15.67
CA GLU A 319 -0.47 33.36 14.37
C GLU A 319 -1.46 32.18 14.50
N ALA A 320 -2.37 32.06 13.54
CA ALA A 320 -3.31 30.94 13.52
C ALA A 320 -2.59 29.62 13.34
N LEU A 321 -3.10 28.55 13.94
CA LEU A 321 -2.60 27.20 13.73
C LEU A 321 -2.81 26.79 12.25
N ALA A 322 -1.77 26.32 11.60
CA ALA A 322 -1.92 25.70 10.29
C ALA A 322 -2.62 24.34 10.41
N GLY A 323 -3.22 23.87 9.32
CA GLY A 323 -3.86 22.57 9.33
C GLY A 323 -2.89 21.43 9.69
N GLU A 324 -1.63 21.52 9.28
CA GLU A 324 -0.57 20.57 9.60
C GLU A 324 -0.29 20.50 11.11
N ASP A 325 -0.29 21.66 11.80
CA ASP A 325 -0.05 21.70 13.24
C ASP A 325 -1.11 20.94 14.02
N ILE A 326 -2.38 20.99 13.55
CA ILE A 326 -3.52 20.32 14.18
C ILE A 326 -3.51 18.82 13.89
N ARG A 327 -3.02 18.44 12.70
CA ARG A 327 -3.00 17.05 12.26
C ARG A 327 -1.76 16.27 12.68
N GLU A 328 -0.76 16.92 13.29
CA GLU A 328 0.40 16.22 13.81
C GLU A 328 0.00 15.19 14.88
N GLY A 329 0.39 13.94 14.66
CA GLY A 329 0.03 12.81 15.53
C GLY A 329 -1.47 12.47 15.52
N MET A 330 -2.20 12.85 14.49
CA MET A 330 -3.61 12.53 14.35
C MET A 330 -3.82 11.25 13.53
N THR A 331 -4.58 10.32 14.09
CA THR A 331 -5.16 9.20 13.35
C THR A 331 -6.62 9.50 13.10
N ALA A 332 -7.06 9.51 11.83
CA ALA A 332 -8.43 9.82 11.44
C ALA A 332 -8.93 8.89 10.33
N ILE A 333 -10.17 8.44 10.46
CA ILE A 333 -10.91 7.69 9.45
C ILE A 333 -12.10 8.54 9.02
N ILE A 334 -12.20 8.81 7.72
CA ILE A 334 -13.30 9.54 7.11
C ILE A 334 -14.03 8.57 6.17
N SER A 335 -15.18 8.09 6.57
CA SER A 335 -16.02 7.18 5.79
C SER A 335 -17.29 7.90 5.36
N ILE A 336 -17.56 7.92 4.07
CA ILE A 336 -18.81 8.49 3.54
C ILE A 336 -19.53 7.47 2.67
N LYS A 337 -20.86 7.63 2.60
CA LYS A 337 -21.70 6.88 1.66
C LYS A 337 -22.40 7.86 0.75
N VAL A 338 -22.24 7.67 -0.56
CA VAL A 338 -22.77 8.52 -1.64
C VAL A 338 -23.50 7.63 -2.64
N GLU A 339 -24.67 8.04 -3.10
CA GLU A 339 -25.46 7.25 -4.06
C GLU A 339 -24.75 7.13 -5.40
N GLU A 340 -24.18 8.23 -5.91
CA GLU A 340 -23.48 8.29 -7.19
C GLU A 340 -22.06 8.85 -7.02
N PRO A 341 -21.09 8.07 -6.53
CA PRO A 341 -19.73 8.56 -6.36
C PRO A 341 -19.03 8.76 -7.72
N GLN A 342 -18.36 9.90 -7.85
CA GLN A 342 -17.59 10.28 -9.02
C GLN A 342 -16.10 10.21 -8.65
N PHE A 343 -15.43 9.18 -9.16
CA PHE A 343 -14.00 9.01 -8.94
C PHE A 343 -13.17 9.54 -10.11
N GLU A 344 -11.98 10.02 -9.83
CA GLU A 344 -10.96 10.28 -10.84
C GLU A 344 -10.36 8.92 -11.28
N GLY A 345 -10.82 8.36 -12.41
CA GLY A 345 -10.34 7.11 -12.99
C GLY A 345 -11.00 5.83 -12.45
N GLN A 346 -10.71 4.71 -13.14
CA GLN A 346 -11.29 3.39 -12.86
C GLN A 346 -10.80 2.81 -11.51
N THR A 347 -9.59 3.11 -11.10
CA THR A 347 -8.97 2.62 -9.86
C THR A 347 -9.51 3.28 -8.59
N LYS A 348 -10.47 4.20 -8.71
CA LYS A 348 -11.22 4.84 -7.59
C LYS A 348 -10.33 5.55 -6.55
N GLN A 349 -9.14 6.01 -6.94
CA GLN A 349 -8.13 6.52 -6.01
C GLN A 349 -8.50 7.85 -5.36
N LYS A 350 -9.32 8.68 -6.03
CA LYS A 350 -9.68 10.01 -5.57
C LYS A 350 -11.14 10.35 -5.87
N LEU A 351 -11.84 10.92 -4.88
CA LEU A 351 -13.23 11.34 -5.02
C LEU A 351 -13.34 12.77 -5.54
N GLY A 352 -14.22 12.98 -6.55
CA GLY A 352 -14.47 14.28 -7.17
C GLY A 352 -15.76 15.01 -6.71
N ASN A 353 -16.72 14.31 -6.09
CA ASN A 353 -18.03 14.85 -5.70
C ASN A 353 -17.92 16.13 -4.86
N SER A 354 -18.40 17.27 -5.34
CA SER A 354 -18.35 18.55 -4.63
C SER A 354 -19.24 18.59 -3.40
N GLU A 355 -20.40 17.92 -3.42
CA GLU A 355 -21.33 17.80 -2.31
C GLU A 355 -20.72 17.08 -1.10
N ALA A 356 -19.85 16.10 -1.32
CA ALA A 356 -19.17 15.39 -0.25
C ALA A 356 -18.29 16.31 0.60
N ARG A 357 -17.63 17.32 -0.02
CA ARG A 357 -16.85 18.33 0.72
C ARG A 357 -17.71 19.09 1.72
N ASN A 358 -18.84 19.62 1.25
CA ASN A 358 -19.73 20.42 2.05
C ASN A 358 -20.41 19.60 3.15
N ALA A 359 -20.80 18.37 2.84
CA ALA A 359 -21.43 17.47 3.78
C ALA A 359 -20.47 17.13 4.94
N VAL A 360 -19.25 16.72 4.63
CA VAL A 360 -18.23 16.40 5.64
C VAL A 360 -17.89 17.65 6.46
N GLU A 361 -17.63 18.80 5.82
CA GLU A 361 -17.32 20.05 6.52
C GLU A 361 -18.45 20.44 7.49
N SER A 362 -19.71 20.33 7.07
CA SER A 362 -20.88 20.69 7.89
C SER A 362 -21.04 19.74 9.08
N VAL A 363 -21.06 18.42 8.84
CA VAL A 363 -21.27 17.41 9.89
C VAL A 363 -20.13 17.45 10.90
N VAL A 364 -18.90 17.51 10.45
CA VAL A 364 -17.74 17.58 11.35
C VAL A 364 -17.73 18.88 12.15
N THR A 365 -18.06 20.02 11.51
CA THR A 365 -18.11 21.30 12.22
C THR A 365 -19.14 21.27 13.35
N GLU A 366 -20.35 20.79 13.08
CA GLU A 366 -21.42 20.72 14.09
C GLU A 366 -21.03 19.77 15.24
N LYS A 367 -20.70 18.53 14.92
CA LYS A 367 -20.49 17.48 15.94
C LYS A 367 -19.22 17.69 16.75
N LEU A 368 -18.13 18.09 16.09
CA LEU A 368 -16.84 18.29 16.77
C LEU A 368 -16.87 19.55 17.65
N THR A 369 -17.52 20.65 17.23
CA THR A 369 -17.71 21.83 18.08
C THR A 369 -18.42 21.45 19.36
N TYR A 370 -19.55 20.73 19.25
CA TYR A 370 -20.30 20.25 20.41
C TYR A 370 -19.46 19.32 21.32
N PHE A 371 -18.68 18.41 20.73
CA PHE A 371 -17.79 17.54 21.50
C PHE A 371 -16.74 18.33 22.29
N LEU A 372 -16.09 19.32 21.67
CA LEU A 372 -15.04 20.12 22.31
C LEU A 372 -15.58 20.95 23.48
N GLU A 373 -16.80 21.50 23.36
CA GLU A 373 -17.46 22.20 24.43
C GLU A 373 -17.77 21.31 25.64
N GLN A 374 -18.13 20.06 25.40
CA GLN A 374 -18.38 19.07 26.45
C GLN A 374 -17.10 18.48 27.06
N ASN A 375 -15.98 18.49 26.32
CA ASN A 375 -14.72 17.86 26.72
C ASN A 375 -13.55 18.86 26.71
N PRO A 376 -13.59 19.91 27.54
CA PRO A 376 -12.60 20.99 27.52
C PRO A 376 -11.17 20.51 27.80
N THR A 377 -11.00 19.44 28.59
CA THR A 377 -9.69 18.83 28.86
C THR A 377 -9.08 18.23 27.58
N VAL A 378 -9.85 17.47 26.81
CA VAL A 378 -9.42 16.89 25.54
C VAL A 378 -9.11 18.00 24.54
N ALA A 379 -10.00 18.98 24.42
CA ALA A 379 -9.82 20.12 23.54
C ALA A 379 -8.51 20.89 23.85
N LYS A 380 -8.21 21.09 25.13
CA LYS A 380 -6.98 21.74 25.57
C LYS A 380 -5.75 20.91 25.20
N ILE A 381 -5.74 19.59 25.42
CA ILE A 381 -4.65 18.70 25.07
C ILE A 381 -4.33 18.82 23.57
N ILE A 382 -5.35 18.80 22.71
CA ILE A 382 -5.17 18.91 21.26
C ILE A 382 -4.61 20.30 20.88
N CYS A 383 -5.15 21.37 21.44
CA CYS A 383 -4.65 22.72 21.18
C CYS A 383 -3.20 22.90 21.67
N ASP A 384 -2.85 22.40 22.84
CA ASP A 384 -1.48 22.48 23.39
C ASP A 384 -0.49 21.72 22.51
N LYS A 385 -0.86 20.50 22.02
CA LYS A 385 -0.05 19.76 21.04
C LYS A 385 0.11 20.55 19.75
N SER A 386 -0.97 21.10 19.20
CA SER A 386 -0.93 21.86 17.96
C SER A 386 -0.05 23.11 18.06
N ILE A 387 -0.06 23.81 19.20
CA ILE A 387 0.84 24.95 19.46
C ILE A 387 2.30 24.49 19.55
N LEU A 388 2.56 23.32 20.16
CA LEU A 388 3.90 22.74 20.24
C LEU A 388 4.41 22.37 18.82
N SER A 389 3.56 21.78 18.00
CA SER A 389 3.83 21.48 16.59
C SER A 389 4.15 22.75 15.79
N GLN A 390 3.32 23.80 15.91
CA GLN A 390 3.57 25.09 15.26
C GLN A 390 4.95 25.66 15.59
N ARG A 391 5.33 25.61 16.88
CA ARG A 391 6.65 26.09 17.33
C ARG A 391 7.79 25.24 16.77
N ALA A 392 7.61 23.92 16.75
CA ALA A 392 8.59 23.00 16.19
C ALA A 392 8.79 23.23 14.69
N ARG A 393 7.69 23.37 13.93
CA ARG A 393 7.70 23.65 12.50
C ARG A 393 8.36 25.02 12.20
N ALA A 394 8.08 26.05 12.99
CA ALA A 394 8.73 27.34 12.86
C ALA A 394 10.26 27.24 13.10
N ALA A 395 10.67 26.45 14.09
CA ALA A 395 12.09 26.20 14.36
C ALA A 395 12.76 25.40 13.23
N ALA A 396 12.11 24.35 12.72
CA ALA A 396 12.58 23.55 11.58
C ALA A 396 12.72 24.41 10.32
N ARG A 397 11.73 25.25 10.00
CA ARG A 397 11.79 26.21 8.89
C ARG A 397 12.98 27.15 9.01
N LYS A 398 13.22 27.71 10.18
CA LYS A 398 14.38 28.58 10.45
C LYS A 398 15.71 27.82 10.27
N ALA A 399 15.80 26.59 10.75
CA ALA A 399 16.99 25.75 10.58
C ALA A 399 17.24 25.44 9.09
N ARG A 400 16.19 25.12 8.35
CA ARG A 400 16.21 24.88 6.90
C ARG A 400 16.70 26.13 6.14
N ASP A 401 16.14 27.30 6.43
CA ASP A 401 16.52 28.56 5.76
C ASP A 401 17.99 28.93 6.04
N LEU A 402 18.47 28.69 7.26
CA LEU A 402 19.87 28.88 7.61
C LEU A 402 20.80 27.92 6.85
N THR A 403 20.37 26.67 6.67
CA THR A 403 21.11 25.67 5.88
C THR A 403 21.12 26.06 4.41
N ARG A 404 19.97 26.45 3.84
CA ARG A 404 19.89 26.95 2.44
C ARG A 404 20.77 28.18 2.20
N ARG A 405 20.82 29.15 3.12
CA ARG A 405 21.69 30.31 3.00
C ARG A 405 23.18 29.96 3.03
N LYS A 406 23.56 28.99 3.87
CA LYS A 406 24.94 28.47 3.89
C LYS A 406 25.28 27.75 2.58
N THR A 407 24.35 26.92 2.08
CA THR A 407 24.53 26.18 0.81
C THR A 407 24.54 27.12 -0.40
N ALA A 408 23.79 28.23 -0.37
CA ALA A 408 23.80 29.24 -1.45
C ALA A 408 25.10 30.08 -1.48
N LEU A 409 25.78 30.23 -0.33
CA LEU A 409 27.09 30.86 -0.23
C LEU A 409 28.23 29.87 -0.56
N ASP A 410 28.03 28.57 -0.31
CA ASP A 410 28.92 27.47 -0.67
C ASP A 410 28.39 26.71 -1.90
N SER A 411 27.81 27.43 -2.87
CA SER A 411 27.11 26.87 -4.02
C SER A 411 28.00 25.88 -4.78
N THR A 412 27.85 24.61 -4.48
CA THR A 412 28.28 23.41 -5.22
C THR A 412 28.95 22.31 -4.38
N SER A 413 29.09 22.42 -3.07
CA SER A 413 29.72 21.33 -2.33
C SER A 413 28.73 20.24 -1.98
N LEU A 414 28.72 19.19 -2.77
CA LEU A 414 28.20 17.88 -2.42
C LEU A 414 28.82 17.41 -1.08
N PRO A 415 28.18 16.53 -0.31
CA PRO A 415 28.76 16.03 0.92
C PRO A 415 30.20 15.56 0.70
N GLY A 416 31.15 16.04 1.49
CA GLY A 416 32.59 15.74 1.27
C GLY A 416 32.92 14.25 1.32
N LYS A 417 32.00 13.43 1.82
CA LYS A 417 32.10 11.96 1.84
C LYS A 417 31.50 11.25 0.61
N LEU A 418 30.71 11.97 -0.21
CA LEU A 418 30.13 11.43 -1.44
C LEU A 418 31.22 11.26 -2.49
N ALA A 419 31.38 10.04 -2.99
CA ALA A 419 32.12 9.78 -4.21
C ALA A 419 31.14 9.77 -5.39
N ASP A 420 30.95 10.92 -6.01
CA ASP A 420 29.97 11.10 -7.10
C ASP A 420 30.42 10.42 -8.41
N CYS A 421 29.50 10.18 -9.33
CA CYS A 421 29.74 9.70 -10.68
C CYS A 421 29.99 10.86 -11.66
N THR A 422 30.53 10.56 -12.83
CA THR A 422 30.89 11.58 -13.82
C THR A 422 29.79 11.88 -14.83
N ASP A 423 28.90 10.93 -15.09
CA ASP A 423 27.71 11.14 -15.93
C ASP A 423 26.77 12.16 -15.26
N LYS A 424 26.12 12.99 -16.08
CA LYS A 424 25.22 14.04 -15.65
C LYS A 424 23.74 13.72 -15.94
N ASP A 425 23.47 12.68 -16.73
CA ASP A 425 22.10 12.22 -16.96
C ASP A 425 21.66 11.32 -15.81
N PRO A 426 20.69 11.75 -14.99
CA PRO A 426 20.21 10.97 -13.86
C PRO A 426 19.75 9.54 -14.24
N LYS A 427 19.24 9.35 -15.44
CA LYS A 427 18.75 8.05 -15.94
C LYS A 427 19.84 6.99 -16.04
N ASN A 428 21.08 7.42 -16.21
CA ASN A 428 22.23 6.51 -16.28
C ASN A 428 22.92 6.32 -14.92
N CYS A 429 22.55 7.13 -13.92
CA CYS A 429 23.26 7.22 -12.65
C CYS A 429 22.54 6.47 -11.53
N GLU A 430 23.30 5.88 -10.64
CA GLU A 430 22.82 5.23 -9.44
C GLU A 430 23.69 5.57 -8.24
N ILE A 431 23.10 5.61 -7.05
CA ILE A 431 23.82 5.87 -5.80
C ILE A 431 23.69 4.68 -4.85
N PHE A 432 24.82 4.26 -4.30
CA PHE A 432 24.86 3.25 -3.25
C PHE A 432 25.02 3.95 -1.88
N LEU A 433 24.09 3.68 -0.99
CA LEU A 433 24.17 4.03 0.44
C LEU A 433 24.85 2.88 1.15
N VAL A 434 26.05 3.10 1.66
CA VAL A 434 26.90 2.01 2.17
C VAL A 434 27.14 2.20 3.66
N GLU A 435 27.07 1.11 4.43
CA GLU A 435 27.35 1.14 5.85
C GLU A 435 28.85 1.31 6.12
N GLY A 436 29.19 2.39 6.82
CA GLY A 436 30.53 2.66 7.31
C GLY A 436 31.57 3.06 6.26
N ASP A 437 32.71 3.53 6.75
CA ASP A 437 33.80 4.02 5.90
C ASP A 437 34.61 2.84 5.28
N SER A 438 34.63 1.65 5.94
CA SER A 438 35.37 0.47 5.47
C SER A 438 34.73 -0.11 4.20
N ALA A 439 33.45 -0.50 4.28
CA ALA A 439 32.70 -0.99 3.11
C ALA A 439 32.57 0.12 2.04
N GLY A 440 32.44 1.38 2.47
CA GLY A 440 32.50 2.54 1.56
C GLY A 440 33.81 2.65 0.79
N GLY A 441 34.95 2.26 1.39
CA GLY A 441 36.26 2.19 0.73
C GLY A 441 36.32 1.12 -0.35
N SER A 442 35.89 -0.11 -0.03
CA SER A 442 35.79 -1.22 -0.97
C SER A 442 34.85 -0.88 -2.14
N ALA A 443 33.66 -0.35 -1.84
CA ALA A 443 32.69 0.06 -2.86
C ALA A 443 33.22 1.18 -3.78
N LYS A 444 33.94 2.17 -3.24
CA LYS A 444 34.58 3.23 -4.06
C LYS A 444 35.64 2.68 -5.00
N SER A 445 36.31 1.61 -4.62
CA SER A 445 37.31 0.94 -5.45
C SER A 445 36.66 0.03 -6.51
N ALA A 446 35.56 -0.61 -6.17
CA ALA A 446 34.80 -1.53 -7.01
C ALA A 446 33.99 -0.84 -8.11
N ARG A 447 33.41 0.31 -7.84
CA ARG A 447 32.37 0.98 -8.64
C ARG A 447 32.77 1.35 -10.08
N SER A 448 31.80 1.44 -10.96
CA SER A 448 31.90 2.22 -12.20
C SER A 448 31.90 3.72 -11.87
N ARG A 449 33.04 4.39 -12.09
CA ARG A 449 33.12 5.85 -11.83
C ARG A 449 32.26 6.68 -12.78
N ALA A 450 31.86 6.12 -13.89
CA ALA A 450 31.01 6.80 -14.86
C ALA A 450 29.60 7.01 -14.33
N THR A 451 28.98 5.96 -13.80
CA THR A 451 27.53 5.88 -13.53
C THR A 451 27.18 5.62 -12.06
N GLN A 452 28.14 5.18 -11.23
CA GLN A 452 27.87 4.80 -9.85
C GLN A 452 28.49 5.78 -8.85
N ALA A 453 27.65 6.30 -7.95
CA ALA A 453 28.04 7.13 -6.82
C ALA A 453 28.02 6.31 -5.51
N ILE A 454 28.89 6.63 -4.57
CA ILE A 454 28.95 5.97 -3.25
C ILE A 454 28.84 7.03 -2.16
N LEU A 455 27.87 6.83 -1.26
CA LEU A 455 27.68 7.63 -0.07
C LEU A 455 27.83 6.73 1.18
N PRO A 456 29.00 6.73 1.83
CA PRO A 456 29.13 6.01 3.09
C PRO A 456 28.40 6.73 4.23
N LEU A 457 27.62 5.98 5.00
CA LEU A 457 26.89 6.45 6.17
C LEU A 457 27.56 5.90 7.43
N ARG A 458 27.79 6.76 8.42
CA ARG A 458 28.49 6.37 9.65
C ARG A 458 27.53 5.86 10.71
N GLY A 459 27.42 4.52 10.81
CA GLY A 459 26.63 3.84 11.81
C GLY A 459 25.12 4.04 11.64
N LYS A 460 24.37 3.76 12.68
CA LYS A 460 22.91 3.87 12.70
C LYS A 460 22.48 5.33 12.57
N ILE A 461 21.73 5.65 11.54
CA ILE A 461 21.16 6.99 11.35
C ILE A 461 20.07 7.26 12.41
N LEU A 462 19.67 8.54 12.52
CA LEU A 462 18.58 8.93 13.42
C LEU A 462 17.29 8.19 13.04
N ASN A 463 16.65 7.56 14.04
CA ASN A 463 15.30 7.03 13.87
C ASN A 463 14.31 8.19 13.78
N VAL A 464 13.84 8.46 12.57
CA VAL A 464 12.95 9.59 12.29
C VAL A 464 11.52 9.38 12.77
N GLU A 465 11.12 8.13 13.05
CA GLU A 465 9.82 7.84 13.65
C GLU A 465 9.68 8.44 15.05
N LYS A 466 10.81 8.55 15.78
CA LYS A 466 10.90 9.08 17.14
C LYS A 466 11.42 10.51 17.22
N ALA A 467 11.77 11.11 16.10
CA ALA A 467 12.48 12.39 16.08
C ALA A 467 11.59 13.51 15.54
N ARG A 468 11.62 14.63 16.23
CA ARG A 468 11.01 15.87 15.72
C ARG A 468 11.77 16.38 14.50
N GLU A 469 11.05 17.07 13.62
CA GLU A 469 11.56 17.54 12.34
C GLU A 469 12.81 18.43 12.45
N ASP A 470 12.89 19.29 13.49
CA ASP A 470 14.07 20.13 13.74
C ASP A 470 15.35 19.31 13.94
N ARG A 471 15.29 18.16 14.61
CA ARG A 471 16.43 17.25 14.81
C ARG A 471 16.84 16.51 13.54
N ILE A 472 15.90 16.27 12.65
CA ILE A 472 16.15 15.60 11.36
C ILE A 472 17.08 16.48 10.52
N TYR A 473 16.78 17.78 10.44
CA TYR A 473 17.64 18.75 9.77
C TYR A 473 19.00 18.98 10.44
N ASP A 474 19.17 18.61 11.71
CA ASP A 474 20.46 18.69 12.39
C ASP A 474 21.34 17.45 12.20
N ASN A 475 20.76 16.30 11.82
CA ASN A 475 21.50 15.06 11.62
C ASN A 475 22.36 15.13 10.34
N LYS A 476 23.67 14.86 10.49
CA LYS A 476 24.65 14.97 9.39
C LYS A 476 24.44 13.94 8.28
N GLU A 477 24.06 12.72 8.65
CA GLU A 477 23.86 11.61 7.71
C GLU A 477 22.61 11.86 6.85
N ILE A 478 21.52 12.29 7.50
CA ILE A 478 20.27 12.65 6.80
C ILE A 478 20.50 13.85 5.87
N LYS A 479 21.20 14.89 6.34
CA LYS A 479 21.58 16.02 5.47
C LYS A 479 22.37 15.59 4.24
N ALA A 480 23.30 14.64 4.44
CA ALA A 480 24.10 14.12 3.33
C ALA A 480 23.24 13.40 2.30
N MET A 481 22.24 12.60 2.73
CA MET A 481 21.29 11.92 1.83
C MET A 481 20.41 12.94 1.08
N ILE A 482 19.80 13.91 1.79
CA ILE A 482 18.96 14.96 1.17
C ILE A 482 19.75 15.71 0.10
N THR A 483 20.99 16.10 0.42
CA THR A 483 21.85 16.83 -0.51
C THR A 483 22.30 15.97 -1.70
N ALA A 484 22.61 14.68 -1.46
CA ALA A 484 23.02 13.76 -2.51
C ALA A 484 21.88 13.49 -3.51
N PHE A 485 20.68 13.22 -3.01
CA PHE A 485 19.50 12.95 -3.87
C PHE A 485 19.05 14.20 -4.65
N GLY A 486 19.10 15.37 -4.03
CA GLY A 486 18.76 16.63 -4.66
C GLY A 486 17.26 16.97 -4.69
N THR A 487 16.39 16.05 -4.29
CA THR A 487 14.93 16.18 -4.37
C THR A 487 14.31 17.11 -3.33
N GLY A 488 15.02 17.39 -2.22
CA GLY A 488 14.38 17.96 -1.03
C GLY A 488 13.56 16.92 -0.26
N ILE A 489 12.81 17.36 0.75
CA ILE A 489 11.92 16.53 1.57
C ILE A 489 10.60 17.28 1.84
N HIS A 490 9.52 16.56 2.18
CA HIS A 490 8.18 17.10 2.44
C HIS A 490 7.70 18.05 1.34
N ASP A 491 7.25 19.26 1.69
CA ASP A 491 6.73 20.26 0.75
C ASP A 491 7.75 20.75 -0.29
N ASP A 492 9.05 20.57 0.01
CA ASP A 492 10.14 20.93 -0.92
C ASP A 492 10.51 19.77 -1.85
N PHE A 493 9.87 18.59 -1.68
CA PHE A 493 10.18 17.42 -2.50
C PHE A 493 9.80 17.65 -3.96
N ASP A 494 10.75 17.41 -4.84
CA ASP A 494 10.59 17.53 -6.28
C ASP A 494 11.34 16.39 -6.98
N ILE A 495 10.60 15.39 -7.43
CA ILE A 495 11.15 14.20 -8.09
C ILE A 495 11.96 14.53 -9.34
N THR A 496 11.62 15.63 -10.03
CA THR A 496 12.33 16.06 -11.25
C THR A 496 13.77 16.49 -11.00
N LYS A 497 14.12 16.75 -9.75
CA LYS A 497 15.49 17.11 -9.31
C LYS A 497 16.31 15.90 -8.84
N LEU A 498 15.75 14.69 -8.92
CA LEU A 498 16.45 13.48 -8.55
C LEU A 498 17.71 13.32 -9.40
N ARG A 499 18.85 13.11 -8.74
CA ARG A 499 20.16 13.02 -9.39
C ARG A 499 20.56 11.61 -9.82
N TYR A 500 19.85 10.59 -9.33
CA TYR A 500 20.17 9.18 -9.56
C TYR A 500 18.88 8.39 -9.82
N ASP A 501 18.83 7.64 -10.91
CA ASP A 501 17.69 6.78 -11.25
C ASP A 501 17.45 5.70 -10.18
N LYS A 502 18.52 5.18 -9.58
CA LYS A 502 18.43 4.16 -8.53
C LYS A 502 19.15 4.60 -7.26
N ILE A 503 18.44 4.48 -6.15
CA ILE A 503 18.97 4.61 -4.80
C ILE A 503 19.05 3.19 -4.24
N ILE A 504 20.27 2.70 -4.07
CA ILE A 504 20.54 1.31 -3.69
C ILE A 504 21.09 1.30 -2.26
N ILE A 505 20.36 0.71 -1.34
CA ILE A 505 20.80 0.50 0.04
C ILE A 505 21.64 -0.77 0.05
N MET A 506 22.88 -0.68 0.55
CA MET A 506 23.85 -1.76 0.57
C MET A 506 24.52 -1.83 1.93
N THR A 507 24.03 -2.70 2.79
CA THR A 507 24.45 -2.93 4.17
C THR A 507 25.04 -4.30 4.36
N ASP A 508 25.67 -4.55 5.48
CA ASP A 508 26.19 -5.85 5.86
C ASP A 508 25.03 -6.86 6.03
N ALA A 509 25.26 -8.13 5.73
CA ALA A 509 24.25 -9.18 5.84
C ALA A 509 24.12 -9.71 7.29
N ASP A 510 24.00 -8.79 8.25
CA ASP A 510 23.84 -9.07 9.67
C ASP A 510 22.66 -8.31 10.27
N VAL A 511 22.40 -8.50 11.56
CA VAL A 511 21.27 -7.87 12.27
C VAL A 511 21.41 -6.34 12.37
N ASP A 512 22.63 -5.81 12.41
CA ASP A 512 22.88 -4.37 12.45
C ASP A 512 22.63 -3.74 11.06
N GLY A 513 23.08 -4.40 9.99
CA GLY A 513 22.77 -3.99 8.61
C GLY A 513 21.27 -3.97 8.32
N ALA A 514 20.54 -5.02 8.72
CA ALA A 514 19.08 -5.06 8.58
C ALA A 514 18.38 -3.93 9.35
N HIS A 515 18.91 -3.54 10.54
CA HIS A 515 18.41 -2.39 11.27
C HIS A 515 18.70 -1.06 10.55
N ILE A 516 19.88 -0.92 9.94
CA ILE A 516 20.24 0.29 9.17
C ILE A 516 19.36 0.39 7.94
N ASP A 517 19.08 -0.71 7.22
CA ASP A 517 18.11 -0.74 6.12
C ASP A 517 16.75 -0.22 6.56
N THR A 518 16.26 -0.72 7.69
CA THR A 518 14.96 -0.31 8.25
C THR A 518 14.95 1.18 8.61
N LEU A 519 16.03 1.73 9.19
CA LEU A 519 16.14 3.16 9.47
C LEU A 519 16.13 4.01 8.20
N MET A 520 16.86 3.59 7.16
CA MET A 520 16.87 4.28 5.86
C MET A 520 15.52 4.22 5.18
N LEU A 521 14.87 3.05 5.17
CA LEU A 521 13.52 2.88 4.61
C LEU A 521 12.50 3.72 5.38
N THR A 522 12.60 3.79 6.72
CA THR A 522 11.75 4.67 7.53
C THR A 522 11.91 6.13 7.12
N PHE A 523 13.14 6.59 6.93
CA PHE A 523 13.42 7.96 6.49
C PHE A 523 12.84 8.23 5.09
N ILE A 524 13.09 7.35 4.12
CA ILE A 524 12.59 7.53 2.75
C ILE A 524 11.05 7.47 2.74
N TYR A 525 10.45 6.52 3.44
CA TYR A 525 9.00 6.38 3.51
C TYR A 525 8.31 7.61 4.11
N ARG A 526 8.85 8.16 5.22
CA ARG A 526 8.24 9.30 5.91
C ARG A 526 8.45 10.63 5.18
N PHE A 527 9.60 10.82 4.53
CA PHE A 527 10.03 12.13 4.02
C PHE A 527 10.12 12.23 2.50
N MET A 528 10.19 11.10 1.81
CA MET A 528 10.34 11.02 0.34
C MET A 528 9.55 9.82 -0.25
N PRO A 529 8.26 9.59 0.13
CA PRO A 529 7.52 8.39 -0.26
C PRO A 529 7.41 8.22 -1.78
N GLU A 530 7.45 9.31 -2.53
CA GLU A 530 7.39 9.31 -3.98
C GLU A 530 8.56 8.52 -4.61
N LEU A 531 9.74 8.50 -3.98
CA LEU A 531 10.89 7.70 -4.45
C LEU A 531 10.58 6.19 -4.45
N ILE A 532 9.79 5.71 -3.50
CA ILE A 532 9.35 4.31 -3.45
C ILE A 532 8.25 4.08 -4.50
N LYS A 533 7.25 4.95 -4.55
CA LYS A 533 6.12 4.84 -5.49
C LYS A 533 6.56 4.84 -6.96
N THR A 534 7.52 5.68 -7.30
CA THR A 534 8.07 5.77 -8.66
C THR A 534 9.16 4.73 -8.93
N GLY A 535 9.55 3.94 -7.92
CA GLY A 535 10.39 2.75 -8.07
C GLY A 535 11.88 3.01 -8.16
N HIS A 536 12.36 4.02 -7.45
CA HIS A 536 13.77 4.39 -7.41
C HIS A 536 14.56 3.75 -6.27
N VAL A 537 13.90 3.06 -5.33
CA VAL A 537 14.55 2.50 -4.12
C VAL A 537 14.75 1.00 -4.23
N TYR A 538 15.97 0.54 -3.96
CA TYR A 538 16.38 -0.85 -4.06
C TYR A 538 17.23 -1.26 -2.85
N LEU A 539 17.17 -2.56 -2.50
CA LEU A 539 18.10 -3.22 -1.60
C LEU A 539 19.08 -4.07 -2.44
N ALA A 540 20.37 -3.91 -2.21
CA ALA A 540 21.38 -4.78 -2.78
C ALA A 540 21.35 -6.14 -2.06
N MET A 541 21.48 -7.21 -2.81
CA MET A 541 21.55 -8.58 -2.29
C MET A 541 22.96 -9.13 -2.52
N PRO A 542 23.90 -8.91 -1.58
CA PRO A 542 25.22 -9.55 -1.67
C PRO A 542 25.11 -11.05 -1.39
N PRO A 543 26.03 -11.88 -1.90
CA PRO A 543 26.05 -13.30 -1.59
C PRO A 543 26.41 -13.52 -0.11
N LEU A 544 25.79 -14.54 0.49
CA LEU A 544 26.10 -14.96 1.86
C LEU A 544 27.32 -15.88 1.92
N TYR A 545 27.58 -16.66 0.86
CA TYR A 545 28.63 -17.65 0.83
C TYR A 545 29.49 -17.54 -0.42
N LYS A 546 30.80 -17.77 -0.22
CA LYS A 546 31.76 -18.05 -1.26
C LYS A 546 32.19 -19.51 -1.11
N VAL A 547 32.05 -20.30 -2.18
CA VAL A 547 32.51 -21.68 -2.26
C VAL A 547 33.65 -21.75 -3.28
N GLU A 548 34.80 -22.26 -2.86
CA GLU A 548 36.00 -22.41 -3.73
C GLU A 548 36.38 -23.87 -3.83
N LYS A 549 36.59 -24.36 -5.07
CA LYS A 549 37.13 -25.68 -5.36
C LYS A 549 38.04 -25.61 -6.60
N ASN A 550 39.27 -26.06 -6.49
CA ASN A 550 40.24 -26.11 -7.61
C ASN A 550 40.40 -24.75 -8.33
N LYS A 551 40.47 -23.64 -7.58
CA LYS A 551 40.53 -22.24 -8.08
C LYS A 551 39.30 -21.77 -8.84
N LYS A 552 38.21 -22.52 -8.88
CA LYS A 552 36.91 -22.04 -9.31
C LYS A 552 36.14 -21.53 -8.10
N VAL A 553 35.44 -20.43 -8.29
CA VAL A 553 34.65 -19.77 -7.24
C VAL A 553 33.20 -19.78 -7.67
N TRP A 554 32.34 -20.07 -6.71
CA TRP A 554 30.87 -19.96 -6.80
C TRP A 554 30.37 -19.08 -5.65
N TYR A 555 29.33 -18.35 -5.89
CA TYR A 555 28.67 -17.54 -4.87
C TYR A 555 27.26 -18.09 -4.64
N ALA A 556 26.83 -18.14 -3.38
CA ALA A 556 25.48 -18.53 -3.00
C ALA A 556 24.83 -17.42 -2.18
N TYR A 557 23.58 -17.14 -2.47
CA TYR A 557 22.81 -16.06 -1.86
C TYR A 557 21.95 -16.54 -0.69
N ASP A 558 21.73 -17.85 -0.57
CA ASP A 558 21.05 -18.52 0.54
C ASP A 558 21.64 -19.91 0.81
N ASP A 559 21.11 -20.57 1.86
CA ASP A 559 21.56 -21.89 2.27
C ASP A 559 21.18 -22.99 1.25
N GLU A 560 20.04 -22.85 0.58
CA GLU A 560 19.58 -23.83 -0.42
C GLU A 560 20.48 -23.79 -1.65
N GLU A 561 20.83 -22.61 -2.11
CA GLU A 561 21.77 -22.45 -3.23
C GLU A 561 23.16 -22.96 -2.87
N GLN A 562 23.62 -22.72 -1.64
CA GLN A 562 24.87 -23.27 -1.14
C GLN A 562 24.84 -24.79 -1.20
N GLN A 563 23.80 -25.46 -0.70
CA GLN A 563 23.66 -26.90 -0.73
C GLN A 563 23.60 -27.45 -2.16
N ARG A 564 22.89 -26.75 -3.05
CA ARG A 564 22.84 -27.11 -4.48
C ARG A 564 24.23 -27.09 -5.11
N ILE A 565 25.00 -26.02 -4.88
CA ILE A 565 26.38 -25.90 -5.37
C ILE A 565 27.25 -27.04 -4.80
N LEU A 566 27.17 -27.31 -3.50
CA LEU A 566 27.94 -28.37 -2.86
C LEU A 566 27.59 -29.76 -3.40
N ASN A 567 26.33 -30.02 -3.69
CA ASN A 567 25.87 -31.28 -4.29
C ASN A 567 26.42 -31.43 -5.74
N GLU A 568 26.46 -30.36 -6.50
CA GLU A 568 26.93 -30.35 -7.89
C GLU A 568 28.43 -30.58 -7.97
N ILE A 569 29.23 -29.88 -7.14
CA ILE A 569 30.69 -29.96 -7.18
C ILE A 569 31.27 -31.16 -6.39
N GLY A 570 30.45 -31.75 -5.50
CA GLY A 570 30.84 -32.78 -4.55
C GLY A 570 31.68 -32.23 -3.39
N LEU A 571 31.28 -32.57 -2.17
CA LEU A 571 31.96 -32.14 -0.94
C LEU A 571 33.20 -33.02 -0.71
N ASP A 572 34.40 -32.44 -0.74
CA ASP A 572 35.66 -33.09 -0.38
C ASP A 572 36.59 -32.09 0.35
N ASN A 573 37.76 -32.57 0.79
CA ASN A 573 38.72 -31.76 1.53
C ASN A 573 39.31 -30.57 0.75
N THR A 574 39.02 -30.45 -0.55
CA THR A 574 39.48 -29.34 -1.40
C THR A 574 38.48 -28.21 -1.48
N VAL A 575 37.25 -28.39 -0.97
CA VAL A 575 36.22 -27.39 -0.94
C VAL A 575 36.46 -26.45 0.26
N LYS A 576 36.55 -25.16 -0.03
CA LYS A 576 36.60 -24.11 0.98
C LYS A 576 35.30 -23.33 0.93
N ILE A 577 34.65 -23.16 2.08
CA ILE A 577 33.45 -22.39 2.24
C ILE A 577 33.78 -21.20 3.12
N GLN A 578 33.49 -20.00 2.66
CA GLN A 578 33.57 -18.77 3.43
C GLN A 578 32.18 -18.17 3.51
N ARG A 579 31.69 -17.89 4.75
CA ARG A 579 30.48 -17.09 4.98
C ARG A 579 30.91 -15.64 5.13
N TYR A 580 30.35 -14.75 4.35
CA TYR A 580 30.55 -13.31 4.50
C TYR A 580 29.70 -12.79 5.64
N LYS A 581 30.30 -12.04 6.56
CA LYS A 581 29.60 -11.35 7.65
C LYS A 581 29.38 -9.87 7.34
N GLY A 582 30.19 -9.31 6.46
CA GLY A 582 30.08 -7.93 6.06
C GLY A 582 30.73 -7.65 4.70
N LEU A 583 30.30 -6.58 4.06
CA LEU A 583 30.79 -6.11 2.75
C LEU A 583 32.28 -5.75 2.77
N GLY A 584 32.79 -5.38 3.96
CA GLY A 584 34.20 -5.09 4.16
C GLY A 584 35.13 -6.31 4.06
N GLU A 585 34.59 -7.54 4.07
CA GLU A 585 35.32 -8.78 3.89
C GLU A 585 35.52 -9.15 2.40
N MET A 586 34.79 -8.46 1.50
CA MET A 586 34.90 -8.66 0.05
C MET A 586 36.00 -7.78 -0.53
N ASP A 587 36.83 -8.37 -1.38
CA ASP A 587 37.73 -7.60 -2.23
C ASP A 587 36.92 -6.78 -3.24
N PRO A 588 37.44 -5.63 -3.73
CA PRO A 588 36.72 -4.79 -4.69
C PRO A 588 36.22 -5.53 -5.93
N ASP A 589 37.01 -6.48 -6.45
CA ASP A 589 36.63 -7.28 -7.63
C ASP A 589 35.44 -8.21 -7.32
N GLN A 590 35.43 -8.82 -6.12
CA GLN A 590 34.31 -9.67 -5.66
C GLN A 590 33.04 -8.85 -5.47
N LEU A 591 33.16 -7.68 -4.84
CA LEU A 591 32.02 -6.78 -4.62
C LEU A 591 31.44 -6.28 -5.95
N TRP A 592 32.30 -5.99 -6.94
CA TRP A 592 31.87 -5.67 -8.28
C TRP A 592 31.09 -6.81 -8.91
N GLU A 593 31.72 -7.98 -9.04
CA GLU A 593 31.15 -9.13 -9.74
C GLU A 593 29.82 -9.65 -9.18
N THR A 594 29.59 -9.51 -7.88
CA THR A 594 28.43 -10.09 -7.20
C THR A 594 27.33 -9.10 -6.89
N THR A 595 27.69 -7.81 -6.63
CA THR A 595 26.75 -6.86 -5.99
C THR A 595 26.61 -5.54 -6.76
N MET A 596 27.64 -5.10 -7.48
CA MET A 596 27.64 -3.78 -8.11
C MET A 596 27.55 -3.82 -9.64
N ASP A 597 27.95 -4.89 -10.30
CA ASP A 597 27.87 -5.05 -11.76
C ASP A 597 26.40 -5.07 -12.20
N PRO A 598 25.92 -4.11 -13.00
CA PRO A 598 24.54 -4.05 -13.46
C PRO A 598 24.04 -5.31 -14.19
N GLU A 599 24.96 -6.07 -14.82
CA GLU A 599 24.63 -7.28 -15.59
C GLU A 599 24.49 -8.54 -14.73
N ARG A 600 25.06 -8.54 -13.51
CA ARG A 600 25.15 -9.75 -12.67
C ARG A 600 24.49 -9.64 -11.30
N ARG A 601 24.41 -8.43 -10.77
CA ARG A 601 23.89 -8.16 -9.42
C ARG A 601 22.40 -8.52 -9.27
N ILE A 602 22.03 -8.84 -8.05
CA ILE A 602 20.63 -9.01 -7.65
C ILE A 602 20.21 -7.78 -6.85
N LEU A 603 19.15 -7.10 -7.29
CA LEU A 603 18.53 -5.98 -6.58
C LEU A 603 17.09 -6.34 -6.25
N LYS A 604 16.70 -6.11 -5.00
CA LYS A 604 15.31 -6.19 -4.54
C LYS A 604 14.69 -4.80 -4.57
N ARG A 605 13.72 -4.57 -5.45
CA ARG A 605 13.00 -3.31 -5.53
C ARG A 605 12.07 -3.16 -4.34
N VAL A 606 12.10 -2.00 -3.68
CA VAL A 606 11.16 -1.64 -2.62
C VAL A 606 9.90 -1.09 -3.26
N MET A 607 8.76 -1.67 -2.90
CA MET A 607 7.44 -1.25 -3.40
C MET A 607 6.48 -1.10 -2.23
N ILE A 608 5.55 -0.18 -2.34
CA ILE A 608 4.43 0.01 -1.42
C ILE A 608 3.16 0.02 -2.26
N ASP A 609 2.20 -0.77 -1.86
CA ASP A 609 0.87 -0.68 -2.40
C ASP A 609 0.11 0.46 -1.69
N ASP A 610 -0.49 1.36 -2.46
CA ASP A 610 -1.27 2.47 -1.90
C ASP A 610 -2.51 1.96 -1.13
N GLU A 611 -3.00 0.76 -1.46
CA GLU A 611 -4.11 0.11 -0.74
C GLU A 611 -3.68 -0.43 0.63
N ASP A 612 -2.39 -0.79 0.80
CA ASP A 612 -1.84 -1.30 2.07
C ASP A 612 -1.27 -0.18 2.97
N LYS A 613 -1.48 1.08 2.63
CA LYS A 613 -0.88 2.22 3.32
C LYS A 613 -1.12 2.20 4.83
N SER A 614 -2.31 1.83 5.29
CA SER A 614 -2.66 1.78 6.71
C SER A 614 -1.80 0.78 7.48
N GLU A 615 -1.58 -0.41 6.92
CA GLU A 615 -0.78 -1.47 7.54
C GLU A 615 0.72 -1.15 7.46
N VAL A 616 1.17 -0.54 6.36
CA VAL A 616 2.55 -0.06 6.23
C VAL A 616 2.85 1.00 7.28
N ASP A 617 1.98 2.00 7.45
CA ASP A 617 2.10 3.02 8.49
C ASP A 617 2.15 2.40 9.90
N LEU A 618 1.22 1.47 10.18
CA LEU A 618 1.16 0.76 11.44
C LEU A 618 2.43 -0.08 11.69
N THR A 619 2.94 -0.75 10.66
CA THR A 619 4.16 -1.56 10.75
C THR A 619 5.37 -0.70 11.11
N PHE A 620 5.56 0.45 10.46
CA PHE A 620 6.61 1.38 10.83
C PHE A 620 6.44 1.90 12.26
N SER A 621 5.22 2.26 12.66
CA SER A 621 4.94 2.72 14.04
C SER A 621 5.19 1.64 15.09
N ILE A 622 4.86 0.38 14.82
CA ILE A 622 5.13 -0.76 15.71
C ILE A 622 6.63 -1.04 15.80
N LEU A 623 7.30 -1.18 14.65
CA LEU A 623 8.70 -1.60 14.61
C LEU A 623 9.66 -0.50 15.05
N MET A 624 9.38 0.75 14.67
CA MET A 624 10.28 1.89 14.87
C MET A 624 9.81 2.87 15.95
N GLY A 625 8.57 2.75 16.43
CA GLY A 625 8.00 3.58 17.51
C GLY A 625 8.55 3.26 18.90
N ASP A 626 8.05 3.95 19.93
CA ASP A 626 8.54 3.84 21.32
C ASP A 626 7.96 2.66 22.08
N LYS A 627 6.75 2.19 21.74
CA LYS A 627 6.09 1.07 22.43
C LYS A 627 6.80 -0.26 22.16
N VAL A 628 7.13 -0.95 23.26
CA VAL A 628 7.82 -2.26 23.20
C VAL A 628 6.83 -3.40 23.00
N GLU A 629 5.67 -3.34 23.67
CA GLU A 629 4.69 -4.45 23.69
C GLU A 629 4.16 -4.81 22.30
N PRO A 630 3.67 -3.86 21.49
CA PRO A 630 3.18 -4.19 20.13
C PRO A 630 4.29 -4.75 19.25
N ARG A 631 5.55 -4.31 19.44
CA ARG A 631 6.71 -4.86 18.73
C ARG A 631 6.99 -6.30 19.13
N ARG A 632 6.89 -6.62 20.43
CA ARG A 632 7.04 -7.99 20.92
C ARG A 632 5.97 -8.90 20.35
N GLU A 633 4.71 -8.48 20.39
CA GLU A 633 3.59 -9.22 19.81
C GLU A 633 3.81 -9.47 18.30
N PHE A 634 4.25 -8.44 17.57
CA PHE A 634 4.58 -8.58 16.13
C PHE A 634 5.67 -9.63 15.89
N ILE A 635 6.75 -9.62 16.70
CA ILE A 635 7.84 -10.60 16.60
C ILE A 635 7.33 -12.01 16.90
N GLU A 636 6.53 -12.19 17.96
CA GLU A 636 5.98 -13.49 18.34
C GLU A 636 5.02 -14.06 17.27
N GLU A 637 4.15 -13.22 16.70
CA GLU A 637 3.22 -13.62 15.63
C GLU A 637 3.96 -14.04 14.35
N ASN A 638 5.08 -13.37 14.02
CA ASN A 638 5.81 -13.56 12.76
C ASN A 638 7.05 -14.46 12.90
N ALA A 639 7.44 -14.88 14.11
CA ALA A 639 8.62 -15.70 14.35
C ALA A 639 8.65 -17.01 13.54
N LYS A 640 7.50 -17.62 13.32
CA LYS A 640 7.37 -18.86 12.53
C LYS A 640 7.69 -18.70 11.03
N PHE A 641 7.70 -17.48 10.52
CA PHE A 641 8.00 -17.19 9.11
C PHE A 641 9.46 -16.80 8.87
N VAL A 642 10.23 -16.65 9.96
CA VAL A 642 11.66 -16.31 9.85
C VAL A 642 12.44 -17.54 9.43
N GLN A 643 13.03 -17.50 8.25
CA GLN A 643 13.81 -18.62 7.68
C GLN A 643 15.30 -18.55 8.02
N ASN A 644 15.84 -17.34 8.23
CA ASN A 644 17.27 -17.11 8.48
C ASN A 644 17.47 -16.42 9.84
N LEU A 645 17.55 -17.20 10.91
CA LEU A 645 18.01 -16.70 12.20
C LEU A 645 19.55 -16.82 12.24
N ASP A 646 20.24 -15.70 12.37
CA ASP A 646 21.66 -15.68 12.67
C ASP A 646 21.82 -15.97 14.18
N ILE A 647 21.94 -17.27 14.52
CA ILE A 647 22.10 -17.76 15.90
C ILE A 647 23.57 -18.08 16.12
#